data_a87580bb883a3b5ceb32a8e1b5b69a97
#
_entry.id   a87580bb883a3b5ceb32a8e1b5b69a97
#
_cell.length_a   1.000
_cell.length_b   1.000
_cell.length_c   1.000
_cell.angle_alpha   90.00
_cell.angle_beta   90.00
_cell.angle_gamma   90.00
#
_symmetry.space_group_name_H-M   'P 1'
#
loop_
_entity.id
_entity.type
_entity.pdbx_description
1 polymer ?
#
loop_
_entity_poly.entity_id
_entity_poly.type
_entity_poly.pdbx_seq_one_letter_code
_entity_poly.pdbx_strand_id
1 'polypeptide(L)'
;MHMHSFLRGASFAVALAVAAVSGAQAQTLLPTGATITPNAAPGSVFQPLKIALPDYPNYSPDSAETTAISPDGKTLLILTSGYNLNLDADGIYQPQDSGEYVFVYDISKPGNAVETQAVQLTNQTAFDGIVWAPSGNAFYVGGGASDSIYTFTNSGGQWVESATTIKLNHFGDLMEEETEVGPTAALVGITADGNTLFVANHETDSITSVNLAAGAVAQEFDLRPGIINPATQTGVPGGEFPYGIAVKGSNTVYVSSVRDREIDVLNLSNEVLTLTTRIPVPGNPGKMILNKAQTELFVAASNSDELIIINTATNQIVGQVNTTAPLGTFGLNQKVPKGANPNSVALSPNEQTAYVTNGGTNSVAVIGLFGPFPIVLGLIPTGWYPNSVSVSPDGSTLYVVNSKSVETANPLNCRYIDNDPGGGYGSGCLTLFAQDGGANEYAWQNEYAGFLTLPVPNQFQLFGLTLQVAQNNGFNYRPSFQDNATTNFLRYHIQHVIYIIKENRTFDQILGDLTNGANADPSLTQFPSFITPNFHNFANNFVTFDNFDDSSMVSMDGWQWSTAARALDINEKCVTVNYGKGGCNYDSEGTARNVNVALTGVAARTAWQPIYPDDPNLLPGNANEVGADGPQGQQGLGYIWDAALNAGLSVRNYGFYLDLGAMDVLEELGVITPTLTNPCAATPPIQVAFPAHPSLLNLTDLCFRGFDNELPDYFRYTEWLREFTQQVQNNTFPNLTLLRLMHDHFGNFSTASFGVNTPELQIADNDYAVGLVAQTIAHSPYANNTLIFVIEDDPQDGADHVSGDRSLAFIIGPYVKQGAVVSNAYSTVSMVRTIEDVLGLSRLSIHDSGVSSMTAAFDVFQNCTPVSGGGSSCWTYSANPAQILYSTTLPLPNAENINKATLPKTTHDAAWWAAKTKGMDFSKEDLNDPATFNRIIWKGMMGNKPYPTTRSGANLRSGGTPQAESREKKSQASETGHAAHVKDDD
;
A
#
# COMPACT_ATOMS: atom_id res chain seq x y z
N MET A 1 18.47 -43.93 33.83
CA MET A 1 17.61 -42.96 34.55
C MET A 1 18.33 -41.65 34.87
N HIS A 2 19.63 -41.50 34.62
CA HIS A 2 20.37 -40.25 34.88
C HIS A 2 20.54 -39.34 33.66
N MET A 3 20.23 -39.80 32.47
CA MET A 3 20.41 -39.00 31.24
C MET A 3 19.23 -38.08 30.91
N HIS A 4 18.04 -38.37 31.42
CA HIS A 4 16.84 -37.53 31.23
C HIS A 4 16.76 -36.32 32.16
N SER A 5 17.47 -36.31 33.30
CA SER A 5 17.46 -35.18 34.22
C SER A 5 18.44 -34.05 33.77
N PHE A 6 19.49 -34.41 33.02
CA PHE A 6 20.45 -33.44 32.49
C PHE A 6 19.89 -32.63 31.34
N LEU A 7 19.07 -33.26 30.51
CA LEU A 7 18.41 -32.56 29.37
C LEU A 7 17.30 -31.58 29.82
N ARG A 8 16.62 -31.86 30.91
CA ARG A 8 15.61 -30.95 31.48
C ARG A 8 16.22 -29.75 32.21
N GLY A 9 17.39 -29.92 32.83
CA GLY A 9 18.12 -28.82 33.47
C GLY A 9 18.76 -27.83 32.47
N ALA A 10 19.25 -28.35 31.35
CA ALA A 10 19.81 -27.50 30.27
C ALA A 10 18.73 -26.70 29.54
N SER A 11 17.55 -27.28 29.29
CA SER A 11 16.43 -26.58 28.66
C SER A 11 15.86 -25.47 29.55
N PHE A 12 15.85 -25.64 30.86
CA PHE A 12 15.37 -24.59 31.78
C PHE A 12 16.41 -23.46 31.97
N ALA A 13 17.71 -23.76 31.94
CA ALA A 13 18.77 -22.77 32.05
C ALA A 13 18.87 -21.92 30.74
N VAL A 14 18.66 -22.50 29.59
CA VAL A 14 18.59 -21.78 28.29
C VAL A 14 17.35 -20.87 28.22
N ALA A 15 16.20 -21.34 28.72
CA ALA A 15 14.99 -20.52 28.77
C ALA A 15 15.12 -19.32 29.74
N LEU A 16 15.81 -19.50 30.90
CA LEU A 16 16.06 -18.40 31.82
C LEU A 16 17.16 -17.42 31.31
N ALA A 17 18.15 -17.90 30.57
CA ALA A 17 19.19 -17.03 29.99
C ALA A 17 18.64 -16.17 28.82
N VAL A 18 17.64 -16.69 28.05
CA VAL A 18 16.92 -15.92 27.01
C VAL A 18 16.02 -14.88 27.64
N ALA A 19 15.37 -15.18 28.78
CA ALA A 19 14.54 -14.20 29.50
C ALA A 19 15.33 -13.06 30.18
N ALA A 20 16.63 -13.19 30.34
CA ALA A 20 17.47 -12.20 31.01
C ALA A 20 18.12 -11.17 30.06
N VAL A 21 17.92 -11.31 28.73
CA VAL A 21 18.44 -10.36 27.73
C VAL A 21 17.31 -9.46 27.16
N SER A 22 16.04 -9.75 27.43
CA SER A 22 14.95 -8.87 27.07
C SER A 22 14.72 -7.81 28.16
N GLY A 23 15.54 -6.78 28.21
CA GLY A 23 15.02 -5.47 28.60
C GLY A 23 13.85 -5.21 27.63
N ALA A 24 12.68 -4.85 28.14
CA ALA A 24 11.53 -4.51 27.30
C ALA A 24 12.00 -3.42 26.31
N GLN A 25 12.28 -3.81 25.08
CA GLN A 25 12.55 -2.87 24.03
C GLN A 25 11.20 -2.33 23.56
N ALA A 26 11.16 -1.04 23.24
CA ALA A 26 9.96 -0.45 22.69
C ALA A 26 9.57 -1.23 21.42
N GLN A 27 8.35 -1.75 21.42
CA GLN A 27 7.73 -2.36 20.24
C GLN A 27 6.77 -1.33 19.67
N THR A 28 6.82 -1.15 18.37
CA THR A 28 5.84 -0.36 17.62
C THR A 28 4.91 -1.30 16.89
N LEU A 29 3.61 -1.15 17.10
CA LEU A 29 2.59 -1.86 16.34
C LEU A 29 2.42 -1.15 15.00
N LEU A 30 2.24 -1.92 13.94
CA LEU A 30 2.01 -1.44 12.58
C LEU A 30 0.56 -1.65 12.16
N PRO A 31 0.03 -0.86 11.22
CA PRO A 31 -1.31 -1.04 10.66
C PRO A 31 -1.55 -2.43 10.05
N THR A 32 -0.50 -3.12 9.67
CA THR A 32 -0.57 -4.52 9.18
C THR A 32 -0.83 -5.56 10.29
N GLY A 33 -0.83 -5.14 11.55
CA GLY A 33 -0.90 -6.03 12.72
C GLY A 33 0.44 -6.65 13.14
N ALA A 34 1.52 -6.43 12.37
CA ALA A 34 2.88 -6.79 12.77
C ALA A 34 3.45 -5.78 13.79
N THR A 35 4.60 -6.10 14.37
CA THR A 35 5.36 -5.16 15.22
C THR A 35 6.79 -5.02 14.73
N ILE A 36 7.44 -3.91 15.07
CA ILE A 36 8.87 -3.70 14.79
C ILE A 36 9.68 -3.50 16.07
N THR A 37 10.94 -3.91 16.03
CA THR A 37 11.91 -3.75 17.12
C THR A 37 13.29 -3.44 16.54
N PRO A 38 13.49 -2.28 15.91
CA PRO A 38 14.71 -1.98 15.15
C PRO A 38 15.98 -1.98 16.01
N ASN A 39 15.84 -1.68 17.29
CA ASN A 39 16.96 -1.67 18.26
C ASN A 39 17.16 -3.01 18.98
N ALA A 40 16.59 -4.11 18.52
CA ALA A 40 16.73 -5.41 19.18
C ALA A 40 18.14 -5.99 19.06
N ALA A 41 18.88 -5.72 17.99
CA ALA A 41 20.25 -6.18 17.85
C ALA A 41 21.19 -5.43 18.82
N PRO A 42 22.03 -6.13 19.61
CA PRO A 42 22.94 -5.47 20.55
C PRO A 42 23.87 -4.47 19.85
N GLY A 43 23.83 -3.21 20.28
CA GLY A 43 24.64 -2.13 19.71
C GLY A 43 24.05 -1.50 18.45
N SER A 44 22.81 -1.86 18.06
CA SER A 44 22.11 -1.19 16.97
C SER A 44 21.70 0.23 17.38
N VAL A 45 21.66 1.09 16.37
CA VAL A 45 21.15 2.47 16.45
C VAL A 45 20.20 2.69 15.29
N PHE A 46 18.94 2.95 15.60
CA PHE A 46 17.91 3.31 14.63
C PHE A 46 17.56 4.78 14.83
N GLN A 47 17.56 5.55 13.75
CA GLN A 47 17.30 6.98 13.77
C GLN A 47 16.61 7.44 12.49
N PRO A 48 15.75 8.48 12.55
CA PRO A 48 15.25 9.12 11.34
C PRO A 48 16.36 9.85 10.60
N LEU A 49 16.26 9.91 9.29
CA LEU A 49 17.03 10.85 8.48
C LEU A 49 16.55 12.27 8.75
N LYS A 50 17.45 13.27 8.68
CA LYS A 50 17.08 14.66 8.95
C LYS A 50 17.79 15.62 8.01
N ILE A 51 17.04 16.57 7.48
CA ILE A 51 17.57 17.66 6.66
C ILE A 51 17.04 19.01 7.14
N ALA A 52 17.85 20.04 7.04
CA ALA A 52 17.45 21.41 7.33
C ALA A 52 16.89 22.07 6.06
N LEU A 53 15.58 22.23 6.02
CA LEU A 53 14.88 22.96 4.96
C LEU A 53 14.62 24.42 5.39
N PRO A 54 14.32 25.35 4.47
CA PRO A 54 14.13 26.75 4.79
C PRO A 54 13.10 27.01 5.90
N ASP A 55 11.94 26.35 5.83
CA ASP A 55 10.88 26.52 6.82
C ASP A 55 10.81 25.36 7.83
N TYR A 56 11.51 24.23 7.60
CA TYR A 56 11.53 23.04 8.43
C TYR A 56 12.96 22.59 8.77
N PRO A 57 13.59 23.18 9.79
CA PRO A 57 15.02 22.99 10.07
C PRO A 57 15.43 21.59 10.55
N ASN A 58 14.47 20.75 10.90
CA ASN A 58 14.70 19.35 11.32
C ASN A 58 13.78 18.38 10.57
N TYR A 59 13.52 18.63 9.29
CA TYR A 59 12.66 17.79 8.49
C TYR A 59 13.17 16.36 8.40
N SER A 60 12.30 15.39 8.59
CA SER A 60 12.58 13.97 8.35
C SER A 60 11.84 13.56 7.08
N PRO A 61 12.55 13.32 5.97
CA PRO A 61 11.90 12.87 4.75
C PRO A 61 11.36 11.46 4.89
N ASP A 62 10.42 11.14 4.04
CA ASP A 62 9.88 9.81 3.84
C ASP A 62 10.75 8.99 2.88
N SER A 63 10.58 7.69 2.93
CA SER A 63 11.07 6.64 2.03
C SER A 63 12.55 6.69 1.67
N ALA A 64 13.40 6.06 2.49
CA ALA A 64 14.77 5.76 2.11
C ALA A 64 14.84 4.47 1.27
N GLU A 65 15.30 4.59 0.02
CA GLU A 65 15.23 3.52 -0.97
C GLU A 65 16.54 2.79 -1.19
N THR A 66 17.65 3.51 -1.30
CA THR A 66 18.91 2.89 -1.72
C THR A 66 20.09 3.39 -0.91
N THR A 67 20.97 2.46 -0.57
CA THR A 67 22.27 2.73 0.03
C THR A 67 23.41 2.42 -0.96
N ALA A 68 24.42 3.27 -1.06
CA ALA A 68 25.61 3.04 -1.90
C ALA A 68 26.91 3.42 -1.16
N ILE A 69 27.78 2.44 -0.96
CA ILE A 69 29.12 2.67 -0.34
C ILE A 69 30.10 3.08 -1.42
N SER A 70 30.91 4.12 -1.13
CA SER A 70 31.95 4.60 -2.03
C SER A 70 33.02 3.52 -2.32
N PRO A 71 33.73 3.59 -3.45
CA PRO A 71 34.78 2.62 -3.78
C PRO A 71 35.92 2.53 -2.76
N ASP A 72 36.20 3.62 -2.02
CA ASP A 72 37.20 3.63 -0.94
C ASP A 72 36.65 3.14 0.42
N GLY A 73 35.32 2.86 0.49
CA GLY A 73 34.65 2.30 1.65
C GLY A 73 34.43 3.28 2.81
N LYS A 74 34.54 4.59 2.61
CA LYS A 74 34.46 5.59 3.67
C LYS A 74 33.21 6.43 3.67
N THR A 75 32.49 6.46 2.57
CA THR A 75 31.28 7.24 2.41
C THR A 75 30.10 6.33 2.11
N LEU A 76 28.98 6.54 2.78
CA LEU A 76 27.70 5.93 2.47
C LEU A 76 26.77 7.02 1.96
N LEU A 77 26.15 6.76 0.83
CA LEU A 77 25.02 7.55 0.31
C LEU A 77 23.70 6.85 0.65
N ILE A 78 22.69 7.65 0.96
CA ILE A 78 21.30 7.20 1.12
C ILE A 78 20.45 8.10 0.25
N LEU A 79 19.68 7.50 -0.65
CA LEU A 79 18.71 8.17 -1.51
C LEU A 79 17.31 8.03 -0.92
N THR A 80 16.53 9.12 -0.93
CA THR A 80 15.10 9.10 -0.63
C THR A 80 14.27 9.15 -1.91
N SER A 81 13.09 8.56 -1.87
CA SER A 81 12.06 8.67 -2.90
C SER A 81 10.70 8.35 -2.28
N GLY A 82 9.98 9.37 -1.83
CA GLY A 82 8.75 9.19 -1.09
C GLY A 82 7.77 10.34 -1.21
N TYR A 83 6.78 10.36 -0.34
CA TYR A 83 5.86 11.49 -0.23
C TYR A 83 6.55 12.63 0.56
N ASN A 84 7.34 13.40 -0.13
CA ASN A 84 8.10 14.51 0.43
C ASN A 84 7.57 15.88 -0.02
N LEU A 85 6.24 15.97 -0.18
CA LEU A 85 5.55 17.22 -0.53
C LEU A 85 5.13 17.96 0.73
N ASN A 86 5.65 19.17 0.92
CA ASN A 86 5.27 20.05 2.00
C ASN A 86 4.29 21.10 1.51
N LEU A 87 3.19 21.23 2.25
CA LEU A 87 2.13 22.22 2.00
C LEU A 87 2.15 23.26 3.11
N ASP A 88 1.82 24.50 2.78
CA ASP A 88 1.58 25.52 3.82
C ASP A 88 0.21 25.34 4.48
N ALA A 89 -0.12 26.22 5.43
CA ALA A 89 -1.38 26.15 6.17
C ALA A 89 -2.64 26.25 5.27
N ASP A 90 -2.50 26.88 4.11
CA ASP A 90 -3.58 27.02 3.12
C ASP A 90 -3.62 25.84 2.12
N GLY A 91 -2.73 24.84 2.27
CA GLY A 91 -2.62 23.68 1.38
C GLY A 91 -1.88 23.97 0.08
N ILE A 92 -1.08 25.02 0.03
CA ILE A 92 -0.31 25.39 -1.15
C ILE A 92 1.07 24.73 -1.10
N TYR A 93 1.40 24.02 -2.16
CA TYR A 93 2.69 23.34 -2.33
C TYR A 93 3.89 24.29 -2.21
N GLN A 94 4.88 23.90 -1.41
CA GLN A 94 6.09 24.64 -1.11
C GLN A 94 7.32 23.99 -1.76
N PRO A 95 7.67 24.32 -3.01
CA PRO A 95 8.77 23.67 -3.74
C PRO A 95 10.12 23.73 -3.04
N GLN A 96 10.40 24.81 -2.31
CA GLN A 96 11.68 24.99 -1.60
C GLN A 96 11.84 24.08 -0.38
N ASP A 97 10.72 23.54 0.12
CA ASP A 97 10.69 22.67 1.28
C ASP A 97 10.28 21.22 0.92
N SER A 98 10.18 20.91 -0.38
CA SER A 98 9.70 19.63 -0.89
C SER A 98 10.71 18.97 -1.82
N GLY A 99 10.60 17.64 -1.97
CA GLY A 99 11.36 16.85 -2.95
C GLY A 99 12.32 15.87 -2.32
N GLU A 100 13.14 15.22 -3.15
CA GLU A 100 14.00 14.11 -2.76
C GLU A 100 15.41 14.54 -2.39
N TYR A 101 16.09 13.66 -1.65
CA TYR A 101 17.36 14.00 -0.97
C TYR A 101 18.39 12.90 -1.13
N VAL A 102 19.68 13.30 -1.13
CA VAL A 102 20.81 12.39 -0.92
C VAL A 102 21.49 12.74 0.41
N PHE A 103 21.53 11.79 1.32
CA PHE A 103 22.25 11.89 2.57
C PHE A 103 23.64 11.28 2.42
N VAL A 104 24.65 11.96 2.94
CA VAL A 104 26.05 11.56 2.89
C VAL A 104 26.57 11.30 4.29
N TYR A 105 27.00 10.08 4.55
CA TYR A 105 27.54 9.67 5.85
C TYR A 105 29.02 9.33 5.75
N ASP A 106 29.82 9.79 6.69
CA ASP A 106 31.17 9.25 6.95
C ASP A 106 31.02 7.92 7.70
N ILE A 107 31.46 6.84 7.07
CA ILE A 107 31.49 5.49 7.63
C ILE A 107 32.92 4.94 7.77
N SER A 108 33.92 5.83 7.78
CA SER A 108 35.34 5.47 7.99
C SER A 108 35.56 4.73 9.31
N LYS A 109 34.66 4.87 10.27
CA LYS A 109 34.59 4.11 11.52
C LYS A 109 33.33 3.25 11.53
N PRO A 110 33.41 1.97 11.21
CA PRO A 110 32.29 1.06 11.28
C PRO A 110 31.56 1.14 12.63
N GLY A 111 30.24 1.09 12.61
CA GLY A 111 29.40 1.22 13.81
C GLY A 111 29.20 2.67 14.31
N ASN A 112 29.81 3.66 13.66
CA ASN A 112 29.62 5.08 13.96
C ASN A 112 29.47 5.88 12.68
N ALA A 113 28.35 5.70 12.00
CA ALA A 113 28.00 6.50 10.81
C ALA A 113 27.65 7.93 11.22
N VAL A 114 28.33 8.92 10.63
CA VAL A 114 28.13 10.35 10.93
C VAL A 114 27.67 11.05 9.67
N GLU A 115 26.50 11.65 9.73
CA GLU A 115 26.01 12.50 8.64
C GLU A 115 26.95 13.69 8.45
N THR A 116 27.38 13.89 7.22
CA THR A 116 28.28 14.99 6.85
C THR A 116 27.60 16.01 5.93
N GLN A 117 26.57 15.57 5.20
CA GLN A 117 25.81 16.42 4.30
C GLN A 117 24.45 15.76 3.96
N ALA A 118 23.42 16.57 3.80
CA ALA A 118 22.18 16.22 3.11
C ALA A 118 21.98 17.20 1.95
N VAL A 119 21.62 16.70 0.78
CA VAL A 119 21.47 17.49 -0.46
C VAL A 119 20.08 17.24 -1.01
N GLN A 120 19.34 18.32 -1.25
CA GLN A 120 18.06 18.28 -1.98
C GLN A 120 18.36 18.23 -3.49
N LEU A 121 17.60 17.40 -4.24
CA LEU A 121 17.74 17.31 -5.69
C LEU A 121 17.09 18.50 -6.39
N THR A 122 17.74 19.02 -7.45
CA THR A 122 17.31 20.26 -8.12
C THR A 122 15.89 20.18 -8.70
N ASN A 123 15.51 19.05 -9.30
CA ASN A 123 14.17 18.87 -9.86
C ASN A 123 13.19 18.19 -8.88
N GLN A 124 13.67 17.92 -7.65
CA GLN A 124 12.85 17.42 -6.55
C GLN A 124 12.28 16.01 -6.74
N THR A 125 12.73 15.26 -7.72
CA THR A 125 12.25 13.90 -8.00
C THR A 125 13.39 12.90 -8.09
N ALA A 126 13.14 11.68 -7.64
CA ALA A 126 13.97 10.50 -7.81
C ALA A 126 13.09 9.25 -7.80
N PHE A 127 13.67 8.09 -8.11
CA PHE A 127 13.07 6.81 -7.75
C PHE A 127 14.10 6.01 -6.92
N ASP A 128 14.77 5.02 -7.47
CA ASP A 128 15.59 4.10 -6.66
C ASP A 128 17.07 4.06 -7.07
N GLY A 129 17.45 4.83 -8.09
CA GLY A 129 18.74 4.74 -8.73
C GLY A 129 19.81 5.67 -8.16
N ILE A 130 20.86 5.10 -7.53
CA ILE A 130 22.09 5.81 -7.18
C ILE A 130 23.31 4.92 -7.39
N VAL A 131 24.38 5.44 -8.04
CA VAL A 131 25.61 4.69 -8.27
C VAL A 131 26.86 5.58 -8.19
N TRP A 132 27.95 5.05 -7.61
CA TRP A 132 29.26 5.67 -7.60
C TRP A 132 29.99 5.50 -8.94
N ALA A 133 30.66 6.55 -9.40
CA ALA A 133 31.73 6.38 -10.38
C ALA A 133 32.81 5.46 -9.79
N PRO A 134 33.42 4.56 -10.58
CA PRO A 134 34.48 3.67 -10.08
C PRO A 134 35.67 4.38 -9.45
N SER A 135 35.95 5.62 -9.88
CA SER A 135 36.99 6.49 -9.33
C SER A 135 36.66 7.05 -7.94
N GLY A 136 35.38 7.01 -7.51
CA GLY A 136 34.94 7.60 -6.26
C GLY A 136 34.87 9.13 -6.23
N ASN A 137 35.07 9.80 -7.38
CA ASN A 137 35.08 11.27 -7.47
C ASN A 137 33.74 11.86 -7.95
N ALA A 138 32.80 11.02 -8.29
CA ALA A 138 31.42 11.38 -8.67
C ALA A 138 30.45 10.27 -8.28
N PHE A 139 29.18 10.63 -8.20
CA PHE A 139 28.05 9.68 -8.19
C PHE A 139 26.90 10.22 -9.04
N TYR A 140 26.03 9.31 -9.43
CA TYR A 140 24.90 9.58 -10.33
C TYR A 140 23.60 9.13 -9.68
N VAL A 141 22.52 9.90 -9.88
CA VAL A 141 21.18 9.62 -9.36
C VAL A 141 20.18 9.64 -10.51
N GLY A 142 19.32 8.62 -10.57
CA GLY A 142 18.18 8.56 -11.49
C GLY A 142 17.06 9.49 -11.01
N GLY A 143 16.59 10.37 -11.87
CA GLY A 143 15.72 11.48 -11.51
C GLY A 143 14.22 11.17 -11.53
N GLY A 144 13.80 9.90 -11.65
CA GLY A 144 12.37 9.55 -11.70
C GLY A 144 11.64 10.31 -12.79
N ALA A 145 10.50 10.90 -12.48
CA ALA A 145 9.65 11.66 -13.39
C ALA A 145 10.36 12.86 -14.07
N SER A 146 11.52 13.31 -13.56
CA SER A 146 12.28 14.37 -14.23
C SER A 146 12.97 13.93 -15.52
N ASP A 147 12.92 12.64 -15.83
CA ASP A 147 13.51 12.03 -17.02
C ASP A 147 14.96 12.44 -17.23
N SER A 148 15.76 12.33 -16.16
CA SER A 148 17.12 12.84 -16.17
C SER A 148 18.05 12.11 -15.19
N ILE A 149 19.35 12.29 -15.38
CA ILE A 149 20.38 11.84 -14.45
C ILE A 149 21.05 13.06 -13.81
N TYR A 150 21.04 13.10 -12.50
CA TYR A 150 21.79 14.07 -11.72
C TYR A 150 23.22 13.56 -11.51
N THR A 151 24.17 14.45 -11.66
CA THR A 151 25.61 14.18 -11.47
C THR A 151 26.14 14.97 -10.30
N PHE A 152 26.75 14.30 -9.35
CA PHE A 152 27.37 14.92 -8.18
C PHE A 152 28.88 14.75 -8.21
N THR A 153 29.62 15.83 -7.90
CA THR A 153 31.07 15.84 -7.81
C THR A 153 31.55 16.45 -6.50
N ASN A 154 32.71 15.98 -5.98
CA ASN A 154 33.24 16.54 -4.75
C ASN A 154 33.99 17.85 -5.06
N SER A 155 33.57 18.93 -4.40
CA SER A 155 34.21 20.24 -4.47
C SER A 155 34.51 20.75 -3.07
N GLY A 156 35.81 20.79 -2.71
CA GLY A 156 36.23 21.27 -1.39
C GLY A 156 35.73 20.46 -0.18
N GLY A 157 35.43 19.19 -0.37
CA GLY A 157 34.91 18.31 0.67
C GLY A 157 33.37 18.26 0.76
N GLN A 158 32.68 18.98 -0.10
CA GLN A 158 31.22 18.95 -0.24
C GLN A 158 30.83 18.32 -1.58
N TRP A 159 29.78 17.53 -1.58
CA TRP A 159 29.17 17.00 -2.79
C TRP A 159 28.22 18.04 -3.36
N VAL A 160 28.45 18.38 -4.61
CA VAL A 160 27.72 19.43 -5.31
C VAL A 160 27.12 18.84 -6.57
N GLU A 161 25.83 19.09 -6.78
CA GLU A 161 25.14 18.72 -8.01
C GLU A 161 25.66 19.57 -9.18
N SER A 162 25.85 18.94 -10.34
CA SER A 162 26.20 19.63 -11.58
C SER A 162 25.07 20.55 -12.02
N ALA A 163 25.41 21.75 -12.49
CA ALA A 163 24.41 22.67 -13.02
C ALA A 163 23.70 22.16 -14.29
N THR A 164 24.21 21.10 -14.92
CA THR A 164 23.63 20.45 -16.10
C THR A 164 23.26 19.02 -15.76
N THR A 165 21.99 18.70 -15.87
CA THR A 165 21.48 17.32 -15.80
C THR A 165 21.58 16.65 -17.17
N ILE A 166 21.77 15.35 -17.21
CA ILE A 166 21.70 14.58 -18.46
C ILE A 166 20.24 14.22 -18.68
N LYS A 167 19.64 14.73 -19.74
CA LYS A 167 18.24 14.43 -20.11
C LYS A 167 18.17 13.14 -20.90
N LEU A 168 17.20 12.28 -20.57
CA LEU A 168 16.97 11.01 -21.25
C LEU A 168 16.09 11.19 -22.49
N ASN A 169 15.16 12.17 -22.46
CA ASN A 169 14.32 12.64 -23.57
C ASN A 169 13.24 11.64 -24.00
N HIS A 170 12.59 10.97 -23.04
CA HIS A 170 11.48 10.07 -23.34
C HIS A 170 10.18 10.79 -23.67
N PHE A 171 9.98 12.02 -23.17
CA PHE A 171 8.76 12.78 -23.43
C PHE A 171 8.57 13.03 -24.94
N GLY A 172 7.46 12.50 -25.47
CA GLY A 172 7.19 12.53 -26.91
C GLY A 172 7.83 11.40 -27.70
N ASP A 173 8.40 10.40 -27.03
CA ASP A 173 8.89 9.16 -27.64
C ASP A 173 7.72 8.25 -28.04
N LEU A 174 7.93 7.50 -29.12
CA LEU A 174 6.95 6.51 -29.62
C LEU A 174 6.87 5.25 -28.76
N MET A 175 7.78 5.08 -27.80
CA MET A 175 7.81 3.91 -26.94
C MET A 175 6.73 3.96 -25.86
N GLU A 176 6.30 5.17 -25.48
CA GLU A 176 5.26 5.37 -24.49
C GLU A 176 4.37 6.53 -24.88
N GLU A 177 3.28 6.22 -25.55
CA GLU A 177 2.38 7.25 -26.11
C GLU A 177 1.38 7.79 -25.10
N GLU A 178 1.12 7.06 -23.99
CA GLU A 178 -0.02 7.36 -23.12
C GLU A 178 0.24 7.13 -21.63
N THR A 179 1.47 7.37 -21.14
CA THR A 179 1.69 7.34 -19.69
C THR A 179 1.15 8.59 -19.04
N GLU A 180 0.30 8.41 -18.07
CA GLU A 180 -0.21 9.50 -17.24
C GLU A 180 0.89 10.09 -16.34
N VAL A 181 1.92 9.31 -16.04
CA VAL A 181 2.99 9.66 -15.09
C VAL A 181 4.35 9.90 -15.74
N GLY A 182 4.51 9.66 -17.00
CA GLY A 182 5.78 9.83 -17.71
C GLY A 182 6.85 8.79 -17.33
N PRO A 183 8.02 8.83 -17.96
CA PRO A 183 9.07 7.85 -17.77
C PRO A 183 9.68 7.91 -16.38
N THR A 184 9.94 6.76 -15.77
CA THR A 184 10.57 6.65 -14.46
C THR A 184 11.92 5.98 -14.59
N ALA A 185 13.01 6.71 -14.30
CA ALA A 185 14.34 6.17 -14.21
C ALA A 185 14.51 5.41 -12.86
N ALA A 186 14.36 4.08 -12.89
CA ALA A 186 14.41 3.25 -11.69
C ALA A 186 15.84 3.11 -11.16
N LEU A 187 16.60 2.12 -11.61
CA LEU A 187 17.98 1.93 -11.16
C LEU A 187 18.99 2.34 -12.21
N VAL A 188 20.17 2.68 -11.75
CA VAL A 188 21.30 3.05 -12.59
C VAL A 188 22.48 2.10 -12.36
N GLY A 189 23.18 1.76 -13.43
CA GLY A 189 24.40 0.97 -13.40
C GLY A 189 25.51 1.62 -14.20
N ILE A 190 26.76 1.35 -13.87
CA ILE A 190 27.91 1.94 -14.56
C ILE A 190 28.94 0.89 -14.97
N THR A 191 29.57 1.07 -16.12
CA THR A 191 30.68 0.21 -16.57
C THR A 191 31.89 0.31 -15.64
N ALA A 192 32.67 -0.77 -15.57
CA ALA A 192 33.86 -0.84 -14.71
C ALA A 192 34.93 0.22 -15.06
N ASP A 193 34.97 0.68 -16.28
CA ASP A 193 35.87 1.77 -16.74
C ASP A 193 35.28 3.17 -16.49
N GLY A 194 34.02 3.27 -16.06
CA GLY A 194 33.37 4.53 -15.73
C GLY A 194 32.98 5.37 -16.94
N ASN A 195 32.91 4.80 -18.14
CA ASN A 195 32.63 5.56 -19.37
C ASN A 195 31.16 5.58 -19.77
N THR A 196 30.42 4.51 -19.44
CA THR A 196 29.01 4.38 -19.81
C THR A 196 28.15 4.15 -18.56
N LEU A 197 27.10 4.94 -18.42
CA LEU A 197 26.03 4.74 -17.45
C LEU A 197 24.86 4.07 -18.16
N PHE A 198 24.17 3.16 -17.45
CA PHE A 198 22.93 2.55 -17.91
C PHE A 198 21.80 2.96 -16.98
N VAL A 199 20.63 3.16 -17.54
CA VAL A 199 19.40 3.57 -16.82
C VAL A 199 18.27 2.64 -17.21
N ALA A 200 17.63 2.03 -16.24
CA ALA A 200 16.37 1.30 -16.45
C ALA A 200 15.24 2.32 -16.42
N ASN A 201 14.48 2.39 -17.49
CA ASN A 201 13.35 3.31 -17.62
C ASN A 201 12.06 2.51 -17.39
N HIS A 202 11.56 2.56 -16.17
CA HIS A 202 10.54 1.66 -15.65
C HIS A 202 9.25 1.71 -16.46
N GLU A 203 8.76 2.92 -16.74
CA GLU A 203 7.47 3.11 -17.41
C GLU A 203 7.56 3.06 -18.95
N THR A 204 8.76 3.16 -19.52
CA THR A 204 8.94 3.13 -20.98
C THR A 204 9.53 1.83 -21.50
N ASP A 205 9.64 0.78 -20.66
CA ASP A 205 10.11 -0.57 -21.02
C ASP A 205 11.44 -0.59 -21.75
N SER A 206 12.35 0.32 -21.38
CA SER A 206 13.59 0.52 -22.08
C SER A 206 14.80 0.59 -21.16
N ILE A 207 15.97 0.46 -21.73
CA ILE A 207 17.24 0.78 -21.09
C ILE A 207 17.99 1.83 -21.90
N THR A 208 18.39 2.90 -21.23
CA THR A 208 19.20 3.97 -21.85
C THR A 208 20.66 3.78 -21.50
N SER A 209 21.55 3.83 -22.53
CA SER A 209 23.00 3.98 -22.34
C SER A 209 23.40 5.45 -22.50
N VAL A 210 24.19 5.95 -21.54
CA VAL A 210 24.68 7.34 -21.51
C VAL A 210 26.18 7.34 -21.62
N ASN A 211 26.70 8.07 -22.61
CA ASN A 211 28.13 8.37 -22.71
C ASN A 211 28.49 9.50 -21.74
N LEU A 212 29.18 9.17 -20.64
CA LEU A 212 29.49 10.10 -19.58
C LEU A 212 30.49 11.20 -19.99
N ALA A 213 31.38 10.89 -20.94
CA ALA A 213 32.31 11.91 -21.48
C ALA A 213 31.60 12.96 -22.35
N ALA A 214 30.56 12.54 -23.07
CA ALA A 214 29.72 13.44 -23.87
C ALA A 214 28.63 14.11 -23.01
N GLY A 215 28.27 13.53 -21.86
CA GLY A 215 27.14 13.98 -21.03
C GLY A 215 25.79 13.84 -21.76
N ALA A 216 25.63 12.79 -22.58
CA ALA A 216 24.46 12.62 -23.43
C ALA A 216 24.10 11.15 -23.62
N VAL A 217 22.83 10.89 -23.95
CA VAL A 217 22.33 9.60 -24.36
C VAL A 217 23.08 9.12 -25.59
N ALA A 218 23.60 7.89 -25.54
CA ALA A 218 24.24 7.21 -26.67
C ALA A 218 23.22 6.36 -27.42
N GLN A 219 22.37 5.62 -26.69
CA GLN A 219 21.31 4.80 -27.26
C GLN A 219 20.24 4.54 -26.22
N GLU A 220 19.01 4.50 -26.65
CA GLU A 220 17.90 3.87 -25.97
C GLU A 220 17.59 2.52 -26.64
N PHE A 221 17.29 1.50 -25.85
CA PHE A 221 16.99 0.16 -26.31
C PHE A 221 15.66 -0.31 -25.72
N ASP A 222 14.65 -0.51 -26.57
CA ASP A 222 13.37 -1.10 -26.19
C ASP A 222 13.58 -2.59 -25.81
N LEU A 223 13.22 -2.94 -24.59
CA LEU A 223 13.37 -4.29 -24.07
C LEU A 223 12.25 -5.21 -24.52
N ARG A 224 11.12 -4.70 -24.97
CA ARG A 224 9.97 -5.51 -25.39
C ARG A 224 10.29 -6.27 -26.67
N PRO A 225 9.89 -7.55 -26.78
CA PRO A 225 10.05 -8.30 -28.04
C PRO A 225 9.02 -7.95 -29.10
N GLY A 226 8.02 -7.13 -28.73
CA GLY A 226 6.94 -6.69 -29.59
C GLY A 226 7.32 -5.50 -30.48
N ILE A 227 6.33 -4.75 -30.85
CA ILE A 227 6.45 -3.60 -31.73
C ILE A 227 5.88 -2.39 -30.99
N ILE A 228 6.54 -1.26 -31.10
CA ILE A 228 6.15 0.00 -30.48
C ILE A 228 4.75 0.45 -30.91
N ASN A 229 4.38 0.23 -32.16
CA ASN A 229 3.04 0.61 -32.65
C ASN A 229 1.96 -0.35 -32.12
N PRO A 230 1.03 0.10 -31.29
CA PRO A 230 -0.03 -0.75 -30.71
C PRO A 230 -0.85 -1.53 -31.74
N ALA A 231 -1.17 -0.93 -32.88
CA ALA A 231 -1.95 -1.58 -33.93
C ALA A 231 -1.26 -2.78 -34.57
N THR A 232 0.07 -2.88 -34.46
CA THR A 232 0.86 -3.99 -35.00
C THR A 232 1.48 -4.85 -33.91
N GLN A 233 1.29 -4.53 -32.66
CA GLN A 233 1.81 -5.26 -31.51
C GLN A 233 1.32 -6.71 -31.51
N THR A 234 2.26 -7.62 -31.36
CA THR A 234 1.95 -9.07 -31.42
C THR A 234 1.46 -9.63 -30.09
N GLY A 235 1.59 -8.89 -28.99
CA GLY A 235 1.27 -9.38 -27.68
C GLY A 235 2.29 -10.41 -27.14
N VAL A 236 3.54 -10.31 -27.49
CA VAL A 236 4.60 -11.19 -26.97
C VAL A 236 5.13 -10.60 -25.68
N PRO A 237 5.09 -11.33 -24.55
CA PRO A 237 5.60 -10.82 -23.27
C PRO A 237 7.13 -10.71 -23.27
N GLY A 238 7.66 -9.83 -22.44
CA GLY A 238 9.09 -9.68 -22.18
C GLY A 238 9.53 -8.23 -22.07
N GLY A 239 10.46 -7.97 -21.14
CA GLY A 239 11.15 -6.69 -20.99
C GLY A 239 10.35 -5.56 -20.35
N GLU A 240 9.15 -5.82 -19.89
CA GLU A 240 8.28 -4.78 -19.33
C GLU A 240 8.59 -4.51 -17.85
N PHE A 241 8.47 -3.24 -17.46
CA PHE A 241 8.84 -2.71 -16.15
C PHE A 241 10.31 -3.04 -15.75
N PRO A 242 11.30 -2.56 -16.51
CA PRO A 242 12.71 -2.74 -16.17
C PRO A 242 13.03 -1.97 -14.87
N TYR A 243 13.80 -2.61 -13.97
CA TYR A 243 14.06 -2.04 -12.66
C TYR A 243 15.52 -2.16 -12.24
N GLY A 244 16.00 -3.34 -11.87
CA GLY A 244 17.35 -3.58 -11.38
C GLY A 244 18.40 -3.65 -12.49
N ILE A 245 19.58 -3.08 -12.25
CA ILE A 245 20.72 -3.14 -13.19
C ILE A 245 21.96 -3.69 -12.49
N ALA A 246 22.66 -4.61 -13.15
CA ALA A 246 24.00 -5.03 -12.76
C ALA A 246 24.91 -5.09 -14.00
N VAL A 247 26.07 -4.43 -13.94
CA VAL A 247 26.99 -4.35 -15.08
C VAL A 247 28.22 -5.21 -14.83
N LYS A 248 28.49 -6.16 -15.74
CA LYS A 248 29.64 -7.04 -15.71
C LYS A 248 30.72 -6.52 -16.67
N GLY A 249 31.86 -6.16 -16.12
CA GLY A 249 32.95 -5.55 -16.90
C GLY A 249 32.53 -4.24 -17.53
N SER A 250 32.78 -4.07 -18.80
CA SER A 250 32.45 -2.87 -19.57
C SER A 250 31.44 -3.14 -20.69
N ASN A 251 30.85 -4.33 -20.77
CA ASN A 251 30.06 -4.69 -21.94
C ASN A 251 28.86 -5.60 -21.70
N THR A 252 28.68 -6.21 -20.55
CA THR A 252 27.50 -7.04 -20.29
C THR A 252 26.61 -6.39 -19.23
N VAL A 253 25.33 -6.22 -19.54
CA VAL A 253 24.34 -5.58 -18.68
C VAL A 253 23.24 -6.60 -18.40
N TYR A 254 22.92 -6.77 -17.12
CA TYR A 254 21.76 -7.52 -16.64
C TYR A 254 20.72 -6.50 -16.19
N VAL A 255 19.51 -6.65 -16.68
CA VAL A 255 18.35 -5.81 -16.34
C VAL A 255 17.24 -6.71 -15.83
N SER A 256 16.66 -6.41 -14.69
CA SER A 256 15.46 -7.13 -14.25
C SER A 256 14.21 -6.53 -14.91
N SER A 257 13.33 -7.39 -15.43
CA SER A 257 11.98 -7.07 -15.87
C SER A 257 11.00 -7.57 -14.81
N VAL A 258 10.42 -6.63 -14.06
CA VAL A 258 9.58 -6.97 -12.90
C VAL A 258 8.33 -7.70 -13.34
N ARG A 259 7.64 -7.18 -14.37
CA ARG A 259 6.40 -7.73 -14.86
C ARG A 259 6.57 -9.11 -15.47
N ASP A 260 7.57 -9.28 -16.35
CA ASP A 260 7.75 -10.53 -17.09
C ASP A 260 8.56 -11.58 -16.32
N ARG A 261 9.03 -11.23 -15.11
CA ARG A 261 9.75 -12.15 -14.22
C ARG A 261 10.96 -12.77 -14.90
N GLU A 262 11.81 -11.91 -15.45
CA GLU A 262 13.01 -12.33 -16.16
C GLU A 262 14.19 -11.39 -15.92
N ILE A 263 15.37 -11.83 -16.27
CA ILE A 263 16.56 -11.00 -16.34
C ILE A 263 16.99 -10.92 -17.80
N ASP A 264 16.92 -9.73 -18.35
CA ASP A 264 17.39 -9.41 -19.68
C ASP A 264 18.90 -9.27 -19.67
N VAL A 265 19.59 -9.97 -20.57
CA VAL A 265 21.04 -9.93 -20.71
C VAL A 265 21.40 -9.22 -22.00
N LEU A 266 21.99 -8.02 -21.88
CA LEU A 266 22.40 -7.24 -23.03
C LEU A 266 23.93 -7.22 -23.16
N ASN A 267 24.38 -7.00 -24.36
CA ASN A 267 25.80 -6.79 -24.68
C ASN A 267 25.98 -5.42 -25.33
N LEU A 268 26.90 -4.62 -24.77
CA LEU A 268 27.33 -3.35 -25.35
C LEU A 268 28.54 -3.57 -26.22
N SER A 269 28.49 -3.20 -27.50
CA SER A 269 29.61 -3.24 -28.43
C SER A 269 29.61 -2.04 -29.37
N ASN A 270 30.65 -1.24 -29.34
CA ASN A 270 30.75 0.00 -30.11
C ASN A 270 29.56 0.96 -29.85
N GLU A 271 29.22 1.13 -28.60
CA GLU A 271 28.08 1.94 -28.14
C GLU A 271 26.69 1.41 -28.58
N VAL A 272 26.59 0.20 -29.08
CA VAL A 272 25.35 -0.45 -29.51
C VAL A 272 25.00 -1.57 -28.53
N LEU A 273 23.82 -1.45 -27.93
CA LEU A 273 23.19 -2.48 -27.10
C LEU A 273 22.49 -3.52 -27.99
N THR A 274 22.64 -4.77 -27.60
CA THR A 274 21.94 -5.90 -28.23
C THR A 274 21.49 -6.87 -27.15
N LEU A 275 20.25 -7.32 -27.21
CA LEU A 275 19.73 -8.36 -26.32
C LEU A 275 20.36 -9.70 -26.67
N THR A 276 20.96 -10.36 -25.70
CA THR A 276 21.62 -11.66 -25.87
C THR A 276 20.69 -12.82 -25.50
N THR A 277 20.02 -12.72 -24.36
CA THR A 277 19.12 -13.75 -23.85
C THR A 277 18.25 -13.18 -22.75
N ARG A 278 17.14 -13.84 -22.45
CA ARG A 278 16.26 -13.63 -21.31
C ARG A 278 16.37 -14.83 -20.38
N ILE A 279 16.47 -14.60 -19.09
CA ILE A 279 16.57 -15.62 -18.06
C ILE A 279 15.29 -15.57 -17.23
N PRO A 280 14.33 -16.48 -17.45
CA PRO A 280 13.13 -16.52 -16.61
C PRO A 280 13.50 -16.80 -15.15
N VAL A 281 12.90 -16.06 -14.22
CA VAL A 281 13.07 -16.19 -12.77
C VAL A 281 11.71 -16.28 -12.08
N PRO A 282 11.62 -16.93 -10.91
CA PRO A 282 10.38 -16.88 -10.11
C PRO A 282 10.22 -15.51 -9.48
N GLY A 283 8.97 -15.08 -9.33
CA GLY A 283 8.61 -13.82 -8.68
C GLY A 283 9.03 -12.56 -9.46
N ASN A 284 8.93 -11.42 -8.81
CA ASN A 284 9.27 -10.13 -9.38
C ASN A 284 10.73 -9.80 -9.04
N PRO A 285 11.67 -9.85 -10.02
CA PRO A 285 13.08 -9.58 -9.74
C PRO A 285 13.30 -8.08 -9.50
N GLY A 286 13.93 -7.77 -8.37
CA GLY A 286 14.25 -6.41 -7.95
C GLY A 286 15.74 -6.07 -8.12
N LYS A 287 16.37 -5.55 -7.05
CA LYS A 287 17.78 -5.19 -7.02
C LYS A 287 18.70 -6.42 -7.19
N MET A 288 19.81 -6.20 -7.86
CA MET A 288 20.78 -7.25 -8.19
C MET A 288 22.22 -6.82 -7.88
N ILE A 289 23.06 -7.76 -7.52
CA ILE A 289 24.50 -7.54 -7.29
C ILE A 289 25.33 -8.68 -7.85
N LEU A 290 26.46 -8.35 -8.47
CA LEU A 290 27.50 -9.32 -8.87
C LEU A 290 28.44 -9.60 -7.71
N ASN A 291 28.94 -10.86 -7.60
CA ASN A 291 30.10 -11.12 -6.75
C ASN A 291 31.36 -10.45 -7.31
N LYS A 292 32.44 -10.32 -6.51
CA LYS A 292 33.69 -9.65 -6.92
C LYS A 292 34.33 -10.27 -8.18
N ALA A 293 34.20 -11.57 -8.32
CA ALA A 293 34.69 -12.28 -9.49
C ALA A 293 33.80 -12.13 -10.73
N GLN A 294 32.62 -11.54 -10.55
CA GLN A 294 31.57 -11.39 -11.56
C GLN A 294 31.16 -12.71 -12.23
N THR A 295 31.25 -13.80 -11.48
CA THR A 295 30.86 -15.14 -11.92
C THR A 295 29.45 -15.52 -11.52
N GLU A 296 28.88 -14.80 -10.54
CA GLU A 296 27.54 -15.03 -10.04
C GLU A 296 26.82 -13.68 -9.86
N LEU A 297 25.54 -13.68 -10.25
CA LEU A 297 24.59 -12.60 -10.05
C LEU A 297 23.57 -13.03 -8.99
N PHE A 298 23.39 -12.20 -7.97
CA PHE A 298 22.45 -12.40 -6.89
C PHE A 298 21.25 -11.47 -7.12
N VAL A 299 20.04 -12.02 -7.13
CA VAL A 299 18.81 -11.32 -7.45
C VAL A 299 17.81 -11.49 -6.29
N ALA A 300 17.31 -10.39 -5.74
CA ALA A 300 16.17 -10.42 -4.83
C ALA A 300 14.89 -10.51 -5.65
N ALA A 301 14.07 -11.53 -5.41
CA ALA A 301 12.82 -11.78 -6.12
C ALA A 301 11.64 -11.71 -5.12
N SER A 302 10.97 -10.55 -5.09
CA SER A 302 10.09 -10.15 -4.00
C SER A 302 8.85 -11.04 -3.89
N ASN A 303 8.12 -11.25 -4.96
CA ASN A 303 6.84 -11.96 -4.94
C ASN A 303 6.98 -13.48 -4.69
N SER A 304 8.17 -14.06 -4.99
CA SER A 304 8.49 -15.45 -4.68
C SER A 304 9.14 -15.67 -3.31
N ASP A 305 9.47 -14.60 -2.58
CA ASP A 305 10.23 -14.62 -1.31
C ASP A 305 11.61 -15.29 -1.44
N GLU A 306 12.32 -15.06 -2.54
CA GLU A 306 13.56 -15.78 -2.83
C GLU A 306 14.75 -14.87 -3.11
N LEU A 307 15.94 -15.34 -2.68
CA LEU A 307 17.21 -14.93 -3.26
C LEU A 307 17.57 -15.95 -4.35
N ILE A 308 17.80 -15.46 -5.57
CA ILE A 308 18.17 -16.27 -6.74
C ILE A 308 19.64 -16.00 -7.06
N ILE A 309 20.38 -17.05 -7.42
CA ILE A 309 21.79 -16.98 -7.83
C ILE A 309 21.91 -17.49 -9.24
N ILE A 310 22.44 -16.66 -10.13
CA ILE A 310 22.63 -16.96 -11.56
C ILE A 310 24.13 -17.02 -11.87
N ASN A 311 24.57 -18.09 -12.54
CA ASN A 311 25.91 -18.18 -13.07
C ASN A 311 26.05 -17.32 -14.33
N THR A 312 26.92 -16.31 -14.30
CA THR A 312 27.05 -15.31 -15.39
C THR A 312 27.81 -15.84 -16.64
N ALA A 313 28.39 -17.02 -16.61
CA ALA A 313 29.00 -17.62 -17.79
C ALA A 313 28.01 -18.48 -18.59
N THR A 314 27.01 -19.05 -17.90
CA THR A 314 26.02 -19.94 -18.50
C THR A 314 24.64 -19.34 -18.59
N ASN A 315 24.39 -18.23 -17.88
CA ASN A 315 23.08 -17.57 -17.71
C ASN A 315 22.01 -18.55 -17.18
N GLN A 316 22.40 -19.40 -16.23
CA GLN A 316 21.53 -20.39 -15.61
C GLN A 316 21.44 -20.15 -14.12
N ILE A 317 20.25 -20.36 -13.55
CA ILE A 317 20.03 -20.36 -12.10
C ILE A 317 20.82 -21.54 -11.51
N VAL A 318 21.67 -21.25 -10.53
CA VAL A 318 22.51 -22.25 -9.83
C VAL A 318 22.20 -22.35 -8.35
N GLY A 319 21.42 -21.42 -7.80
CA GLY A 319 20.99 -21.44 -6.41
C GLY A 319 19.71 -20.64 -6.20
N GLN A 320 18.89 -21.11 -5.26
CA GLN A 320 17.67 -20.44 -4.80
C GLN A 320 17.49 -20.71 -3.32
N VAL A 321 17.02 -19.72 -2.57
CA VAL A 321 16.66 -19.88 -1.14
C VAL A 321 15.52 -18.95 -0.77
N ASN A 322 14.49 -19.49 -0.13
CA ASN A 322 13.43 -18.70 0.47
C ASN A 322 13.97 -17.91 1.67
N THR A 323 13.74 -16.61 1.70
CA THR A 323 14.34 -15.68 2.68
C THR A 323 13.50 -15.52 3.95
N THR A 324 12.28 -16.03 3.98
CA THR A 324 11.29 -15.80 5.04
C THR A 324 11.78 -16.26 6.41
N ALA A 325 12.41 -17.45 6.50
CA ALA A 325 12.93 -17.98 7.76
C ALA A 325 13.89 -19.17 7.51
N PRO A 326 14.72 -19.54 8.51
CA PRO A 326 15.51 -20.75 8.46
C PRO A 326 14.64 -21.99 8.25
N LEU A 327 15.05 -22.90 7.36
CA LEU A 327 14.30 -24.08 6.98
C LEU A 327 13.88 -24.92 8.19
N GLY A 328 12.60 -25.28 8.24
CA GLY A 328 12.02 -26.11 9.30
C GLY A 328 11.80 -25.41 10.64
N THR A 329 11.99 -24.10 10.72
CA THR A 329 11.64 -23.30 11.91
C THR A 329 10.17 -22.85 11.85
N PHE A 330 9.60 -22.59 13.03
CA PHE A 330 8.25 -22.01 13.23
C PHE A 330 7.10 -22.78 12.56
N GLY A 331 7.30 -24.04 12.19
CA GLY A 331 6.30 -24.81 11.44
C GLY A 331 6.11 -24.32 9.99
N LEU A 332 6.91 -23.39 9.54
CA LEU A 332 7.00 -22.94 8.17
C LEU A 332 7.71 -24.01 7.35
N ASN A 333 6.95 -24.98 6.86
CA ASN A 333 7.42 -26.04 5.96
C ASN A 333 7.29 -25.57 4.50
N GLN A 334 7.49 -26.43 3.53
CA GLN A 334 7.46 -26.16 2.09
C GLN A 334 6.19 -25.46 1.53
N LYS A 335 5.21 -25.19 2.35
CA LYS A 335 3.97 -24.47 2.03
C LYS A 335 3.88 -23.19 2.86
N VAL A 336 4.91 -22.40 2.91
CA VAL A 336 4.89 -21.10 3.57
C VAL A 336 4.10 -20.14 2.71
N PRO A 337 3.07 -19.48 3.23
CA PRO A 337 2.46 -18.36 2.54
C PRO A 337 3.50 -17.29 2.21
N LYS A 338 3.32 -16.57 1.11
CA LYS A 338 4.25 -15.52 0.64
C LYS A 338 4.05 -14.23 1.42
N GLY A 339 4.98 -13.29 1.30
CA GLY A 339 4.87 -11.96 1.89
C GLY A 339 6.11 -11.44 2.60
N ALA A 340 7.26 -12.11 2.47
CA ALA A 340 8.51 -11.57 3.00
C ALA A 340 9.02 -10.39 2.17
N ASN A 341 8.72 -10.34 0.87
CA ASN A 341 9.11 -9.29 -0.06
C ASN A 341 10.63 -8.98 -0.01
N PRO A 342 11.53 -9.93 -0.35
CA PRO A 342 12.96 -9.61 -0.47
C PRO A 342 13.20 -8.62 -1.61
N ASN A 343 13.90 -7.51 -1.33
CA ASN A 343 14.01 -6.39 -2.27
C ASN A 343 15.44 -5.85 -2.47
N SER A 344 16.39 -6.17 -1.59
CA SER A 344 17.79 -5.78 -1.76
C SER A 344 18.73 -6.85 -1.22
N VAL A 345 19.94 -6.92 -1.77
CA VAL A 345 20.97 -7.88 -1.37
C VAL A 345 22.35 -7.24 -1.28
N ALA A 346 23.10 -7.59 -0.23
CA ALA A 346 24.51 -7.25 -0.06
C ALA A 346 25.33 -8.49 0.30
N LEU A 347 26.58 -8.54 -0.18
CA LEU A 347 27.52 -9.62 0.14
C LEU A 347 28.51 -9.19 1.21
N SER A 348 28.81 -10.12 2.13
CA SER A 348 29.93 -9.91 3.07
C SER A 348 31.25 -9.76 2.29
N PRO A 349 32.27 -9.09 2.84
CA PRO A 349 33.56 -8.89 2.14
C PRO A 349 34.28 -10.17 1.71
N ASN A 350 34.01 -11.28 2.37
CA ASN A 350 34.55 -12.59 2.00
C ASN A 350 33.60 -13.41 1.08
N GLU A 351 32.43 -12.84 0.74
CA GLU A 351 31.38 -13.43 -0.11
C GLU A 351 30.85 -14.80 0.37
N GLN A 352 30.98 -15.09 1.67
CA GLN A 352 30.42 -16.31 2.28
C GLN A 352 29.03 -16.09 2.87
N THR A 353 28.56 -14.86 2.94
CA THR A 353 27.28 -14.50 3.50
C THR A 353 26.61 -13.45 2.62
N ALA A 354 25.33 -13.66 2.29
CA ALA A 354 24.47 -12.62 1.76
C ALA A 354 23.53 -12.11 2.86
N TYR A 355 23.25 -10.83 2.80
CA TYR A 355 22.26 -10.14 3.60
C TYR A 355 21.16 -9.65 2.67
N VAL A 356 19.91 -10.04 2.95
CA VAL A 356 18.76 -9.70 2.10
C VAL A 356 17.72 -8.99 2.93
N THR A 357 17.32 -7.80 2.53
CA THR A 357 16.19 -7.09 3.14
C THR A 357 14.88 -7.74 2.74
N ASN A 358 14.05 -8.06 3.72
CA ASN A 358 12.69 -8.55 3.56
C ASN A 358 11.73 -7.42 3.97
N GLY A 359 11.23 -6.65 3.00
CA GLY A 359 10.35 -5.49 3.24
C GLY A 359 9.11 -5.89 4.04
N GLY A 360 8.37 -6.89 3.59
CA GLY A 360 7.11 -7.29 4.22
C GLY A 360 7.25 -7.88 5.63
N THR A 361 8.41 -8.46 6.00
CA THR A 361 8.63 -9.01 7.35
C THR A 361 9.52 -8.17 8.23
N ASN A 362 9.84 -6.95 7.81
CA ASN A 362 10.61 -6.00 8.62
C ASN A 362 11.92 -6.61 9.14
N SER A 363 12.69 -7.24 8.25
CA SER A 363 13.88 -7.99 8.66
C SER A 363 14.97 -8.03 7.60
N VAL A 364 16.19 -8.36 8.04
CA VAL A 364 17.29 -8.77 7.16
C VAL A 364 17.51 -10.26 7.32
N ALA A 365 17.39 -11.02 6.25
CA ALA A 365 17.78 -12.43 6.21
C ALA A 365 19.32 -12.56 6.06
N VAL A 366 19.92 -13.34 6.93
CA VAL A 366 21.35 -13.68 6.90
C VAL A 366 21.50 -15.05 6.23
N ILE A 367 22.11 -15.10 5.06
CA ILE A 367 22.16 -16.30 4.20
C ILE A 367 23.60 -16.79 4.03
N GLY A 368 23.87 -18.00 4.46
CA GLY A 368 25.16 -18.64 4.23
C GLY A 368 25.30 -19.16 2.81
N LEU A 369 26.41 -18.80 2.16
CA LEU A 369 26.75 -19.15 0.78
C LEU A 369 27.85 -20.22 0.70
N PHE A 370 28.02 -21.01 1.75
CA PHE A 370 29.04 -22.05 1.81
C PHE A 370 28.46 -23.40 1.38
N GLY A 371 28.83 -23.82 0.20
CA GLY A 371 28.39 -25.09 -0.40
C GLY A 371 27.44 -24.88 -1.59
N PRO A 372 26.92 -25.98 -2.13
CA PRO A 372 26.14 -25.91 -3.37
C PRO A 372 24.73 -25.32 -3.21
N PHE A 373 24.28 -25.17 -1.96
CA PHE A 373 22.94 -24.64 -1.68
C PHE A 373 23.03 -23.50 -0.65
N PRO A 374 22.48 -22.33 -0.95
CA PRO A 374 22.36 -21.25 0.03
C PRO A 374 21.37 -21.64 1.15
N ILE A 375 21.65 -21.21 2.38
CA ILE A 375 20.79 -21.49 3.54
C ILE A 375 20.57 -20.22 4.36
N VAL A 376 19.35 -19.98 4.84
CA VAL A 376 19.06 -18.93 5.81
C VAL A 376 19.60 -19.35 7.17
N LEU A 377 20.53 -18.57 7.73
CA LEU A 377 21.14 -18.78 9.04
C LEU A 377 20.30 -18.16 10.16
N GLY A 378 19.54 -17.11 9.86
CA GLY A 378 18.69 -16.39 10.78
C GLY A 378 18.22 -15.07 10.23
N LEU A 379 17.45 -14.33 11.05
CA LEU A 379 16.82 -13.06 10.70
C LEU A 379 17.22 -11.99 11.72
N ILE A 380 17.33 -10.74 11.27
CA ILE A 380 17.60 -9.57 12.09
C ILE A 380 16.41 -8.63 11.98
N PRO A 381 15.75 -8.20 13.06
CA PRO A 381 14.65 -7.23 12.99
C PRO A 381 15.15 -5.84 12.61
N THR A 382 14.35 -5.11 11.86
CA THR A 382 14.63 -3.75 11.38
C THR A 382 13.51 -2.79 11.78
N GLY A 383 13.52 -1.57 11.26
CA GLY A 383 12.36 -0.69 11.18
C GLY A 383 11.32 -1.19 10.15
N TRP A 384 10.30 -0.41 9.91
CA TRP A 384 9.24 -0.78 8.98
C TRP A 384 9.74 -0.68 7.54
N TYR A 385 9.49 -1.70 6.76
CA TYR A 385 9.79 -1.87 5.35
C TYR A 385 11.25 -1.55 4.96
N PRO A 386 12.23 -2.44 5.27
CA PRO A 386 13.61 -2.23 4.87
C PRO A 386 13.79 -2.38 3.36
N ASN A 387 14.34 -1.34 2.70
CA ASN A 387 14.51 -1.27 1.24
C ASN A 387 15.92 -1.53 0.75
N SER A 388 16.93 -1.30 1.60
CA SER A 388 18.31 -1.51 1.19
C SER A 388 19.21 -1.88 2.37
N VAL A 389 20.21 -2.70 2.08
CA VAL A 389 21.27 -3.07 3.01
C VAL A 389 22.64 -2.92 2.38
N SER A 390 23.57 -2.35 3.13
CA SER A 390 25.00 -2.32 2.81
C SER A 390 25.84 -2.89 3.93
N VAL A 391 27.03 -3.39 3.60
CA VAL A 391 27.98 -4.00 4.56
C VAL A 391 29.24 -3.17 4.60
N SER A 392 29.74 -2.82 5.80
CA SER A 392 31.02 -2.12 5.95
C SER A 392 32.18 -2.91 5.32
N PRO A 393 33.24 -2.24 4.81
CA PRO A 393 34.36 -2.92 4.16
C PRO A 393 35.09 -3.97 4.99
N ASP A 394 35.05 -3.84 6.31
CA ASP A 394 35.61 -4.82 7.24
C ASP A 394 34.62 -5.96 7.62
N GLY A 395 33.37 -5.87 7.15
CA GLY A 395 32.33 -6.84 7.41
C GLY A 395 31.74 -6.82 8.81
N SER A 396 32.03 -5.79 9.60
CA SER A 396 31.61 -5.74 11.01
C SER A 396 30.25 -5.07 11.25
N THR A 397 29.76 -4.31 10.27
CA THR A 397 28.57 -3.46 10.44
C THR A 397 27.65 -3.57 9.23
N LEU A 398 26.35 -3.61 9.47
CA LEU A 398 25.30 -3.45 8.47
C LEU A 398 24.72 -2.04 8.57
N TYR A 399 24.41 -1.48 7.41
CA TYR A 399 23.69 -0.24 7.21
C TYR A 399 22.39 -0.57 6.48
N VAL A 400 21.25 -0.37 7.13
CA VAL A 400 19.94 -0.71 6.60
C VAL A 400 19.09 0.55 6.58
N VAL A 401 18.42 0.81 5.48
CA VAL A 401 17.43 1.88 5.38
C VAL A 401 16.03 1.31 5.26
N ASN A 402 15.08 2.02 5.85
CA ASN A 402 13.68 1.67 5.88
C ASN A 402 12.87 2.77 5.18
N SER A 403 11.91 2.40 4.34
CA SER A 403 11.06 3.40 3.71
C SER A 403 10.11 4.01 4.72
N LYS A 404 9.54 3.20 5.58
CA LYS A 404 8.50 3.58 6.51
C LYS A 404 9.01 3.52 7.95
N SER A 405 8.55 4.43 8.76
CA SER A 405 8.72 4.38 10.22
C SER A 405 7.56 5.15 10.84
N VAL A 406 6.92 4.57 11.82
CA VAL A 406 5.81 5.19 12.52
C VAL A 406 6.14 5.41 13.96
N GLU A 407 5.62 6.49 14.54
CA GLU A 407 5.43 6.56 15.98
C GLU A 407 4.26 5.65 16.35
N THR A 408 4.30 5.03 17.50
CA THR A 408 3.22 4.15 17.96
C THR A 408 1.91 4.92 17.99
N ALA A 409 0.95 4.49 17.22
CA ALA A 409 -0.38 5.03 17.26
C ALA A 409 -0.97 4.90 18.67
N ASN A 410 -1.37 6.02 19.25
CA ASN A 410 -1.99 6.13 20.57
C ASN A 410 -1.42 5.14 21.64
N PRO A 411 -0.11 5.16 21.95
CA PRO A 411 0.57 4.14 22.76
C PRO A 411 0.04 4.05 24.21
N LEU A 412 -0.65 5.09 24.69
CA LEU A 412 -1.24 5.13 26.03
C LEU A 412 -2.74 4.80 26.01
N ASN A 413 -3.30 4.36 24.90
CA ASN A 413 -4.76 4.15 24.74
C ASN A 413 -5.56 5.37 25.23
N CYS A 414 -5.13 6.54 24.80
CA CYS A 414 -5.74 7.81 25.17
C CYS A 414 -7.11 7.92 24.50
N ARG A 415 -8.10 8.30 25.30
CA ARG A 415 -9.47 8.44 24.84
C ARG A 415 -9.91 9.90 24.99
N TYR A 416 -10.66 10.40 24.03
CA TYR A 416 -11.33 11.67 24.12
C TYR A 416 -12.36 11.64 25.27
N ILE A 417 -12.35 12.67 26.11
CA ILE A 417 -13.28 12.76 27.25
C ILE A 417 -14.16 13.99 27.06
N ASP A 418 -15.40 13.76 26.68
CA ASP A 418 -16.39 14.78 26.34
C ASP A 418 -16.77 15.68 27.51
N ASN A 419 -16.49 15.28 28.76
CA ASN A 419 -16.86 15.96 29.98
C ASN A 419 -15.71 16.71 30.68
N ASP A 420 -14.58 16.85 30.06
CA ASP A 420 -13.49 17.71 30.56
C ASP A 420 -13.85 19.17 30.23
N PRO A 421 -13.80 20.13 31.19
CA PRO A 421 -14.15 21.53 30.97
C PRO A 421 -13.41 22.26 29.84
N GLY A 422 -12.41 21.63 29.25
CA GLY A 422 -11.65 22.10 28.07
C GLY A 422 -11.92 21.32 26.79
N GLY A 423 -12.69 20.23 26.81
CA GLY A 423 -12.72 19.19 25.78
C GLY A 423 -11.32 18.60 25.56
N GLY A 424 -11.11 17.33 25.74
CA GLY A 424 -9.78 16.81 25.50
C GLY A 424 -9.46 15.49 26.19
N TYR A 425 -8.21 15.09 26.09
CA TYR A 425 -7.68 13.84 26.60
C TYR A 425 -7.37 13.93 28.11
N GLY A 426 -7.56 12.85 28.83
CA GLY A 426 -7.24 12.77 30.26
C GLY A 426 -5.79 13.17 30.58
N SER A 427 -5.54 13.67 31.78
CA SER A 427 -4.27 14.33 32.18
C SER A 427 -3.00 13.52 31.97
N GLY A 428 -3.08 12.20 31.84
CA GLY A 428 -1.92 11.33 31.50
C GLY A 428 -1.61 11.35 30.01
N CYS A 429 -2.59 11.63 29.16
CA CYS A 429 -2.45 11.74 27.73
C CYS A 429 -1.96 13.11 27.30
N LEU A 430 -2.34 14.15 28.03
CA LEU A 430 -1.90 15.53 27.81
C LEU A 430 -0.38 15.72 27.89
N THR A 431 0.38 14.83 28.52
CA THR A 431 1.85 14.94 28.57
C THR A 431 2.53 14.44 27.29
N LEU A 432 1.92 13.58 26.52
CA LEU A 432 2.39 13.16 25.19
C LEU A 432 1.84 14.07 24.07
N PHE A 433 0.60 14.53 24.24
CA PHE A 433 -0.08 15.40 23.29
C PHE A 433 -0.07 16.88 23.71
N ALA A 434 0.68 17.21 24.76
CA ALA A 434 0.45 18.39 25.60
C ALA A 434 0.94 19.70 25.03
N GLN A 435 1.45 19.73 23.86
CA GLN A 435 1.89 21.01 23.32
C GLN A 435 0.89 21.61 22.32
N ASP A 436 0.02 20.81 21.71
CA ASP A 436 -0.80 21.27 20.59
C ASP A 436 -2.28 20.85 20.60
N GLY A 437 -2.85 20.46 21.71
CA GLY A 437 -4.30 20.39 21.85
C GLY A 437 -5.03 19.20 21.21
N GLY A 438 -4.37 18.09 20.99
CA GLY A 438 -4.92 16.87 20.42
C GLY A 438 -4.24 16.50 19.11
N ALA A 439 -3.77 15.29 19.04
CA ALA A 439 -3.07 14.83 17.84
C ALA A 439 -4.09 14.38 16.80
N ASN A 440 -4.13 15.07 15.69
CA ASN A 440 -4.78 14.62 14.48
C ASN A 440 -3.70 14.03 13.59
N GLU A 441 -3.77 12.75 13.34
CA GLU A 441 -2.76 12.05 12.59
C GLU A 441 -3.27 11.79 11.16
N TYR A 442 -2.39 11.94 10.20
CA TYR A 442 -2.65 11.67 8.78
C TYR A 442 -1.67 10.62 8.32
N ALA A 443 -2.07 9.68 7.46
CA ALA A 443 -1.27 8.53 7.04
C ALA A 443 0.12 8.94 6.52
N TRP A 444 0.18 9.84 5.55
CA TRP A 444 1.43 10.34 4.97
C TRP A 444 2.38 11.00 5.98
N GLN A 445 1.85 11.50 7.07
CA GLN A 445 2.62 12.26 8.05
C GLN A 445 3.10 11.38 9.20
N ASN A 446 2.59 10.17 9.31
CA ASN A 446 3.06 9.16 10.26
C ASN A 446 4.35 8.50 9.79
N GLU A 447 4.66 8.58 8.50
CA GLU A 447 5.80 7.91 7.91
C GLU A 447 7.04 8.81 7.82
N TYR A 448 8.21 8.23 8.01
CA TYR A 448 9.51 8.85 7.79
C TYR A 448 10.59 7.80 7.54
N ALA A 449 11.61 8.18 6.76
CA ALA A 449 12.74 7.32 6.45
C ALA A 449 13.58 7.00 7.70
N GLY A 450 13.85 5.73 7.92
CA GLY A 450 14.66 5.24 9.02
C GLY A 450 16.04 4.76 8.56
N PHE A 451 17.07 5.06 9.35
CA PHE A 451 18.42 4.55 9.16
C PHE A 451 18.86 3.72 10.37
N LEU A 452 19.13 2.44 10.12
CA LEU A 452 19.58 1.48 11.11
C LEU A 452 21.06 1.13 10.87
N THR A 453 21.89 1.42 11.86
CA THR A 453 23.28 0.94 11.92
C THR A 453 23.38 -0.14 12.98
N LEU A 454 23.88 -1.31 12.62
CA LEU A 454 24.01 -2.40 13.58
C LEU A 454 25.29 -3.24 13.37
N PRO A 455 25.94 -3.71 14.47
CA PRO A 455 27.01 -4.68 14.38
C PRO A 455 26.49 -6.01 13.79
N VAL A 456 27.26 -6.65 12.92
CA VAL A 456 26.91 -7.98 12.42
C VAL A 456 26.80 -8.96 13.59
N PRO A 457 25.63 -9.57 13.83
CA PRO A 457 25.43 -10.42 14.98
C PRO A 457 26.20 -11.73 14.87
N ASN A 458 26.73 -12.21 15.98
CA ASN A 458 27.26 -13.57 16.03
C ASN A 458 26.11 -14.61 16.00
N GLN A 459 26.41 -15.86 15.79
CA GLN A 459 25.42 -16.93 15.62
C GLN A 459 24.45 -17.08 16.79
N PHE A 460 24.92 -16.84 18.03
CA PHE A 460 24.07 -16.92 19.22
C PHE A 460 23.10 -15.73 19.28
N GLN A 461 23.58 -14.52 19.00
CA GLN A 461 22.74 -13.33 18.90
C GLN A 461 21.73 -13.48 17.76
N LEU A 462 22.16 -13.97 16.60
CA LEU A 462 21.29 -14.17 15.42
C LEU A 462 20.12 -15.12 15.72
N PHE A 463 20.35 -16.16 16.52
CA PHE A 463 19.27 -17.04 16.95
C PHE A 463 18.20 -16.29 17.78
N GLY A 464 18.63 -15.46 18.74
CA GLY A 464 17.71 -14.63 19.53
C GLY A 464 16.94 -13.62 18.69
N LEU A 465 17.63 -12.99 17.75
CA LEU A 465 17.03 -12.01 16.81
C LEU A 465 16.02 -12.69 15.87
N THR A 466 16.30 -13.92 15.42
CA THR A 466 15.36 -14.72 14.61
C THR A 466 14.06 -15.00 15.38
N LEU A 467 14.15 -15.30 16.68
CA LEU A 467 12.95 -15.46 17.52
C LEU A 467 12.18 -14.14 17.67
N GLN A 468 12.89 -13.02 17.75
CA GLN A 468 12.27 -11.69 17.82
C GLN A 468 11.50 -11.37 16.52
N VAL A 469 12.09 -11.60 15.35
CA VAL A 469 11.40 -11.45 14.06
C VAL A 469 10.16 -12.33 13.98
N ALA A 470 10.28 -13.58 14.43
CA ALA A 470 9.14 -14.50 14.47
C ALA A 470 8.03 -14.02 15.40
N GLN A 471 8.36 -13.40 16.52
CA GLN A 471 7.39 -12.78 17.43
C GLN A 471 6.74 -11.56 16.78
N ASN A 472 7.54 -10.68 16.20
CA ASN A 472 7.10 -9.46 15.55
C ASN A 472 6.04 -9.72 14.44
N ASN A 473 6.24 -10.80 13.68
CA ASN A 473 5.38 -11.16 12.54
C ASN A 473 4.38 -12.29 12.87
N GLY A 474 4.24 -12.67 14.12
CA GLY A 474 3.30 -13.70 14.52
C GLY A 474 3.55 -15.09 13.92
N PHE A 475 4.78 -15.45 13.49
CA PHE A 475 5.08 -16.76 12.89
C PHE A 475 4.72 -17.95 13.80
N ASN A 476 4.70 -17.72 15.11
CA ASN A 476 4.31 -18.67 16.11
C ASN A 476 2.86 -18.49 16.57
N TYR A 477 2.07 -17.64 15.93
CA TYR A 477 0.71 -17.39 16.31
C TYR A 477 -0.10 -18.69 16.34
N ARG A 478 -0.89 -18.86 17.37
CA ARG A 478 -1.83 -19.98 17.53
C ARG A 478 -3.11 -19.41 18.13
N PRO A 479 -4.24 -19.56 17.45
CA PRO A 479 -5.53 -19.15 17.99
C PRO A 479 -5.77 -19.81 19.36
N SER A 480 -6.39 -19.08 20.26
CA SER A 480 -6.82 -19.62 21.54
C SER A 480 -7.87 -20.74 21.35
N PHE A 481 -8.13 -21.52 22.40
CA PHE A 481 -9.22 -22.50 22.36
C PHE A 481 -10.56 -21.80 22.06
N GLN A 482 -10.81 -20.63 22.65
CA GLN A 482 -12.02 -19.84 22.44
C GLN A 482 -12.14 -19.36 20.99
N ASP A 483 -11.07 -18.82 20.42
CA ASP A 483 -11.06 -18.37 19.03
C ASP A 483 -11.34 -19.52 18.07
N ASN A 484 -10.67 -20.64 18.25
CA ASN A 484 -10.92 -21.85 17.46
C ASN A 484 -12.37 -22.35 17.59
N ALA A 485 -12.94 -22.30 18.80
CA ALA A 485 -14.32 -22.71 19.00
C ALA A 485 -15.30 -21.77 18.30
N THR A 486 -15.03 -20.45 18.36
CA THR A 486 -15.83 -19.42 17.68
C THR A 486 -15.76 -19.59 16.16
N THR A 487 -14.56 -19.68 15.59
CA THR A 487 -14.39 -19.80 14.13
C THR A 487 -14.95 -21.11 13.58
N ASN A 488 -14.78 -22.23 14.30
CA ASN A 488 -15.38 -23.50 13.91
C ASN A 488 -16.91 -23.48 13.96
N PHE A 489 -17.49 -22.79 14.94
CA PHE A 489 -18.93 -22.58 15.01
C PHE A 489 -19.43 -21.78 13.82
N LEU A 490 -18.78 -20.64 13.52
CA LEU A 490 -19.15 -19.79 12.39
C LEU A 490 -19.05 -20.54 11.07
N ARG A 491 -17.93 -21.25 10.83
CA ARG A 491 -17.74 -22.08 9.64
C ARG A 491 -18.82 -23.12 9.42
N TYR A 492 -19.39 -23.67 10.49
CA TYR A 492 -20.49 -24.64 10.39
C TYR A 492 -21.83 -23.97 10.05
N HIS A 493 -22.06 -22.74 10.53
CA HIS A 493 -23.35 -22.07 10.42
C HIS A 493 -23.45 -21.05 9.29
N ILE A 494 -22.34 -20.43 8.92
CA ILE A 494 -22.28 -19.44 7.86
C ILE A 494 -21.93 -20.14 6.55
N GLN A 495 -22.72 -19.89 5.54
CA GLN A 495 -22.53 -20.47 4.20
C GLN A 495 -22.21 -19.41 3.15
N HIS A 496 -22.54 -18.16 3.44
CA HIS A 496 -22.39 -17.05 2.53
C HIS A 496 -21.69 -15.89 3.22
N VAL A 497 -20.77 -15.25 2.50
CA VAL A 497 -20.11 -14.02 2.90
C VAL A 497 -20.32 -13.00 1.78
N ILE A 498 -20.73 -11.80 2.13
CA ILE A 498 -20.64 -10.61 1.28
C ILE A 498 -19.49 -9.78 1.81
N TYR A 499 -18.50 -9.54 0.98
CA TYR A 499 -17.36 -8.68 1.28
C TYR A 499 -17.53 -7.38 0.51
N ILE A 500 -17.78 -6.29 1.22
CA ILE A 500 -17.95 -4.95 0.67
C ILE A 500 -16.67 -4.17 0.94
N ILE A 501 -16.06 -3.66 -0.11
CA ILE A 501 -14.97 -2.69 -0.01
C ILE A 501 -15.51 -1.34 -0.47
N LYS A 502 -15.22 -0.31 0.33
CA LYS A 502 -15.58 1.09 0.16
C LYS A 502 -14.32 1.93 -0.01
N GLU A 503 -14.48 3.24 -0.15
CA GLU A 503 -13.39 4.14 -0.54
C GLU A 503 -13.17 5.26 0.48
N ASN A 504 -12.04 5.20 1.14
CA ASN A 504 -11.15 6.26 1.61
C ASN A 504 -11.65 7.12 2.76
N ARG A 505 -12.16 6.52 3.87
CA ARG A 505 -12.55 7.32 5.04
C ARG A 505 -11.92 6.82 6.34
N THR A 506 -11.43 7.77 7.16
CA THR A 506 -11.02 7.48 8.53
C THR A 506 -12.22 7.34 9.47
N PHE A 507 -11.98 6.71 10.62
CA PHE A 507 -13.02 6.49 11.63
C PHE A 507 -13.65 7.79 12.10
N ASP A 508 -12.87 8.80 12.49
CA ASP A 508 -13.42 10.03 13.05
C ASP A 508 -14.16 10.91 12.03
N GLN A 509 -13.80 10.82 10.74
CA GLN A 509 -14.52 11.54 9.71
C GLN A 509 -16.00 11.16 9.65
N ILE A 510 -16.32 9.91 9.96
CA ILE A 510 -17.68 9.34 9.90
C ILE A 510 -18.25 9.10 11.29
N LEU A 511 -17.58 8.36 12.14
CA LEU A 511 -18.08 7.84 13.41
C LEU A 511 -17.56 8.62 14.64
N GLY A 512 -16.87 9.73 14.43
CA GLY A 512 -16.34 10.54 15.54
C GLY A 512 -17.41 11.11 16.47
N ASP A 513 -18.69 11.23 16.04
CA ASP A 513 -19.80 11.69 16.87
C ASP A 513 -20.54 10.56 17.63
N LEU A 514 -19.99 9.33 17.64
CA LEU A 514 -20.54 8.23 18.42
C LEU A 514 -20.46 8.52 19.93
N THR A 515 -21.53 8.18 20.66
CA THR A 515 -21.64 8.34 22.11
C THR A 515 -21.78 7.02 22.86
N ASN A 516 -21.52 5.90 22.21
CA ASN A 516 -21.68 4.57 22.76
C ASN A 516 -20.46 4.06 23.57
N GLY A 517 -19.48 4.92 23.82
CA GLY A 517 -18.25 4.59 24.56
C GLY A 517 -17.07 4.22 23.65
N ALA A 518 -17.22 4.34 22.35
CA ALA A 518 -16.10 4.23 21.40
C ALA A 518 -15.08 5.36 21.61
N ASN A 519 -13.83 5.10 21.20
CA ASN A 519 -12.78 6.11 21.14
C ASN A 519 -13.00 6.99 19.90
N ALA A 520 -13.80 8.04 20.05
CA ALA A 520 -14.30 8.88 18.95
C ALA A 520 -14.10 10.36 19.27
N ASP A 521 -13.73 11.18 18.28
CA ASP A 521 -13.57 12.64 18.40
C ASP A 521 -14.59 13.38 17.52
N PRO A 522 -15.66 13.96 18.12
CA PRO A 522 -16.69 14.66 17.36
C PRO A 522 -16.18 15.97 16.72
N SER A 523 -15.02 16.48 17.10
CA SER A 523 -14.45 17.68 16.48
C SER A 523 -13.94 17.43 15.06
N LEU A 524 -13.63 16.17 14.73
CA LEU A 524 -13.14 15.72 13.43
C LEU A 524 -14.24 15.18 12.51
N THR A 525 -15.45 14.95 13.06
CA THR A 525 -16.56 14.37 12.29
C THR A 525 -17.04 15.32 11.21
N GLN A 526 -16.82 14.93 9.96
CA GLN A 526 -17.27 15.67 8.79
C GLN A 526 -18.65 15.19 8.31
N PHE A 527 -18.94 13.91 8.48
CA PHE A 527 -20.16 13.25 8.01
C PHE A 527 -20.93 12.57 9.15
N PRO A 528 -21.56 13.37 10.03
CA PRO A 528 -22.21 12.86 11.23
C PRO A 528 -23.47 12.02 10.95
N SER A 529 -24.05 11.48 11.99
CA SER A 529 -25.16 10.50 11.96
C SER A 529 -26.39 10.92 11.14
N PHE A 530 -26.63 12.19 10.92
CA PHE A 530 -27.74 12.64 10.06
C PHE A 530 -27.40 12.56 8.55
N ILE A 531 -26.12 12.42 8.18
CA ILE A 531 -25.65 12.16 6.82
C ILE A 531 -25.45 10.66 6.60
N THR A 532 -24.86 9.95 7.58
CA THR A 532 -24.53 8.52 7.50
C THR A 532 -25.32 7.70 8.55
N PRO A 533 -26.67 7.70 8.50
CA PRO A 533 -27.48 7.07 9.53
C PRO A 533 -27.34 5.53 9.59
N ASN A 534 -27.03 4.87 8.48
CA ASN A 534 -26.90 3.41 8.47
C ASN A 534 -25.56 2.96 9.07
N PHE A 535 -24.45 3.63 8.78
CA PHE A 535 -23.16 3.35 9.40
C PHE A 535 -23.23 3.53 10.92
N HIS A 536 -23.85 4.62 11.39
CA HIS A 536 -24.10 4.84 12.82
C HIS A 536 -25.03 3.78 13.42
N ASN A 537 -26.04 3.34 12.67
CA ASN A 537 -26.92 2.27 13.09
C ASN A 537 -26.19 0.94 13.21
N PHE A 538 -25.29 0.61 12.27
CA PHE A 538 -24.46 -0.60 12.35
C PHE A 538 -23.52 -0.54 13.55
N ALA A 539 -22.81 0.56 13.74
CA ALA A 539 -21.94 0.76 14.89
C ALA A 539 -22.69 0.62 16.23
N ASN A 540 -23.90 1.19 16.35
CA ASN A 540 -24.67 1.17 17.58
C ASN A 540 -25.41 -0.15 17.84
N ASN A 541 -25.78 -0.89 16.79
CA ASN A 541 -26.61 -2.11 16.95
C ASN A 541 -25.82 -3.41 16.79
N PHE A 542 -24.65 -3.36 16.14
CA PHE A 542 -23.71 -4.48 16.05
C PHE A 542 -22.44 -4.15 16.84
N VAL A 543 -21.29 -4.24 16.22
CA VAL A 543 -20.01 -3.95 16.84
C VAL A 543 -19.42 -2.67 16.28
N THR A 544 -19.03 -1.78 17.17
CA THR A 544 -18.13 -0.67 16.85
C THR A 544 -16.70 -1.15 17.03
N PHE A 545 -15.89 -1.12 15.98
CA PHE A 545 -14.44 -1.31 16.04
C PHE A 545 -13.80 0.08 16.14
N ASP A 546 -13.32 0.46 17.30
CA ASP A 546 -12.72 1.78 17.52
C ASP A 546 -11.18 1.76 17.51
N ASN A 547 -10.61 0.65 17.06
CA ASN A 547 -9.18 0.43 16.90
C ASN A 547 -8.92 -0.57 15.74
N PHE A 548 -9.46 -0.21 14.58
CA PHE A 548 -9.29 -0.94 13.33
C PHE A 548 -8.49 -0.07 12.36
N ASP A 549 -7.36 -0.58 11.89
CA ASP A 549 -6.46 0.14 10.99
C ASP A 549 -6.52 -0.46 9.58
N ASP A 550 -6.61 0.37 8.56
CA ASP A 550 -6.29 -0.07 7.21
C ASP A 550 -4.79 -0.31 7.10
N SER A 551 -4.41 -1.38 6.39
CA SER A 551 -3.01 -1.79 6.27
C SER A 551 -2.27 -1.05 5.15
N SER A 552 -2.93 -0.13 4.52
CA SER A 552 -2.56 0.62 3.31
C SER A 552 -2.65 2.12 3.54
N MET A 553 -2.15 2.89 2.60
CA MET A 553 -2.23 4.35 2.61
C MET A 553 -3.21 4.89 1.56
N VAL A 554 -3.26 4.25 0.39
CA VAL A 554 -4.08 4.61 -0.77
C VAL A 554 -4.53 3.34 -1.47
N SER A 555 -5.46 3.46 -2.42
CA SER A 555 -6.07 2.29 -3.09
C SER A 555 -5.06 1.44 -3.85
N MET A 556 -3.95 2.00 -4.33
CA MET A 556 -2.88 1.24 -5.02
C MET A 556 -2.36 0.04 -4.20
N ASP A 557 -2.14 0.20 -2.91
CA ASP A 557 -1.77 -0.89 -2.01
C ASP A 557 -2.99 -1.45 -1.25
N GLY A 558 -4.04 -0.65 -1.05
CA GLY A 558 -5.24 -0.99 -0.32
C GLY A 558 -6.00 -2.18 -0.89
N TRP A 559 -6.20 -2.18 -2.19
CA TRP A 559 -6.83 -3.31 -2.88
C TRP A 559 -6.05 -4.61 -2.75
N GLN A 560 -4.71 -4.54 -2.71
CA GLN A 560 -3.90 -5.74 -2.48
C GLN A 560 -3.96 -6.21 -1.03
N TRP A 561 -3.84 -5.28 -0.06
CA TRP A 561 -3.98 -5.63 1.36
C TRP A 561 -5.35 -6.21 1.68
N SER A 562 -6.42 -5.64 1.16
CA SER A 562 -7.79 -6.06 1.40
C SER A 562 -8.18 -7.37 0.70
N THR A 563 -7.49 -7.77 -0.35
CA THR A 563 -7.86 -8.96 -1.15
C THR A 563 -6.81 -10.07 -1.14
N ALA A 564 -5.54 -9.76 -0.86
CA ALA A 564 -4.44 -10.71 -0.80
C ALA A 564 -3.74 -10.76 0.58
N ALA A 565 -4.14 -9.91 1.52
CA ALA A 565 -3.51 -9.73 2.83
C ALA A 565 -2.01 -9.42 2.75
N ARG A 566 -1.56 -8.82 1.66
CA ARG A 566 -0.21 -8.29 1.42
C ARG A 566 -0.18 -7.43 0.17
N ALA A 567 0.70 -6.47 0.12
CA ALA A 567 1.04 -5.76 -1.12
C ALA A 567 2.37 -6.27 -1.70
N LEU A 568 2.59 -6.05 -2.99
CA LEU A 568 3.84 -6.35 -3.67
C LEU A 568 4.89 -5.28 -3.37
N ASP A 569 6.17 -5.65 -3.42
CA ASP A 569 7.26 -4.72 -3.16
C ASP A 569 7.26 -3.50 -4.08
N ILE A 570 6.96 -3.70 -5.36
CA ILE A 570 6.89 -2.59 -6.31
C ILE A 570 5.75 -1.63 -5.97
N ASN A 571 4.60 -2.12 -5.54
CA ASN A 571 3.48 -1.30 -5.14
C ASN A 571 3.76 -0.51 -3.86
N GLU A 572 4.34 -1.16 -2.84
CA GLU A 572 4.77 -0.50 -1.60
C GLU A 572 5.77 0.65 -1.83
N LYS A 573 6.60 0.55 -2.86
CA LYS A 573 7.50 1.61 -3.27
C LYS A 573 6.82 2.67 -4.12
N CYS A 574 6.02 2.24 -5.08
CA CYS A 574 5.35 3.14 -6.01
C CYS A 574 4.28 4.02 -5.36
N VAL A 575 3.62 3.57 -4.30
CA VAL A 575 2.64 4.35 -3.56
C VAL A 575 3.19 5.74 -3.19
N THR A 576 4.26 5.79 -2.43
CA THR A 576 4.84 7.05 -1.97
C THR A 576 5.47 7.86 -3.10
N VAL A 577 6.08 7.18 -4.08
CA VAL A 577 6.72 7.81 -5.26
C VAL A 577 5.69 8.45 -6.18
N ASN A 578 4.56 7.79 -6.45
CA ASN A 578 3.49 8.33 -7.28
C ASN A 578 2.98 9.65 -6.72
N TYR A 579 2.55 9.65 -5.46
CA TYR A 579 2.06 10.85 -4.79
C TYR A 579 3.14 11.89 -4.53
N GLY A 580 4.39 11.47 -4.38
CA GLY A 580 5.57 12.35 -4.32
C GLY A 580 5.96 13.00 -5.65
N LYS A 581 5.20 12.74 -6.73
CA LYS A 581 5.46 13.18 -8.12
C LYS A 581 6.73 12.58 -8.72
N GLY A 582 7.15 11.44 -8.22
CA GLY A 582 8.33 10.72 -8.68
C GLY A 582 8.14 9.92 -9.99
N GLY A 583 6.89 9.80 -10.46
CA GLY A 583 6.57 9.23 -11.77
C GLY A 583 6.37 7.72 -11.81
N CYS A 584 6.01 7.10 -10.72
CA CYS A 584 5.56 5.70 -10.73
C CYS A 584 4.10 5.63 -11.13
N ASN A 585 3.74 4.64 -11.94
CA ASN A 585 2.37 4.46 -12.42
C ASN A 585 1.49 3.75 -11.40
N TYR A 586 0.19 3.95 -11.50
CA TYR A 586 -0.81 3.25 -10.70
C TYR A 586 -1.18 1.92 -11.35
N ASP A 587 -0.60 0.82 -10.92
CA ASP A 587 -0.64 -0.47 -11.63
C ASP A 587 -1.17 -1.65 -10.80
N SER A 588 -2.07 -1.44 -9.86
CA SER A 588 -2.40 -2.51 -8.91
C SER A 588 -3.73 -3.21 -9.11
N GLU A 589 -4.73 -2.57 -9.69
CA GLU A 589 -6.09 -3.14 -9.75
C GLU A 589 -6.80 -3.01 -11.10
N GLY A 590 -6.09 -2.77 -12.16
CA GLY A 590 -6.68 -2.68 -13.50
C GLY A 590 -6.67 -1.29 -14.09
N THR A 591 -5.68 -0.49 -13.70
CA THR A 591 -5.43 0.82 -14.31
C THR A 591 -4.41 0.74 -15.42
N ALA A 592 -4.30 1.82 -16.18
CA ALA A 592 -3.24 2.13 -17.14
C ALA A 592 -2.53 0.88 -17.70
N ARG A 593 -1.26 0.71 -17.42
CA ARG A 593 -0.43 -0.38 -17.96
C ARG A 593 -0.61 -1.74 -17.27
N ASN A 594 -1.49 -1.81 -16.28
CA ASN A 594 -1.62 -3.00 -15.46
C ASN A 594 -2.62 -4.02 -16.00
N VAL A 595 -3.47 -3.66 -16.93
CA VAL A 595 -4.51 -4.56 -17.44
C VAL A 595 -3.87 -5.66 -18.29
N ASN A 596 -3.37 -6.67 -17.63
CA ASN A 596 -2.81 -7.85 -18.28
C ASN A 596 -3.77 -9.02 -18.21
N VAL A 597 -4.31 -9.34 -19.34
CA VAL A 597 -5.28 -10.42 -19.50
C VAL A 597 -4.67 -11.68 -20.13
N ALA A 598 -3.35 -11.79 -20.17
CA ALA A 598 -2.61 -12.90 -20.77
C ALA A 598 -3.01 -13.18 -22.23
N LEU A 599 -3.43 -12.16 -22.96
CA LEU A 599 -3.91 -12.30 -24.33
C LEU A 599 -2.82 -11.94 -25.33
N THR A 600 -2.58 -12.83 -26.27
CA THR A 600 -1.58 -12.66 -27.31
C THR A 600 -2.23 -12.22 -28.60
N GLY A 601 -1.90 -11.01 -29.05
CA GLY A 601 -2.35 -10.46 -30.34
C GLY A 601 -3.68 -9.74 -30.30
N VAL A 602 -3.81 -8.76 -31.20
CA VAL A 602 -4.96 -7.85 -31.32
C VAL A 602 -6.31 -8.58 -31.41
N ALA A 603 -6.40 -9.68 -32.17
CA ALA A 603 -7.66 -10.40 -32.32
C ALA A 603 -8.20 -10.97 -30.99
N ALA A 604 -7.31 -11.45 -30.12
CA ALA A 604 -7.71 -11.94 -28.80
C ALA A 604 -8.09 -10.77 -27.87
N ARG A 605 -7.35 -9.67 -27.91
CA ARG A 605 -7.68 -8.45 -27.15
C ARG A 605 -8.99 -7.83 -27.63
N THR A 606 -9.25 -7.78 -28.97
CA THR A 606 -10.53 -7.31 -29.52
C THR A 606 -11.72 -8.16 -29.02
N ALA A 607 -11.53 -9.45 -28.85
CA ALA A 607 -12.59 -10.31 -28.30
C ALA A 607 -12.82 -10.08 -26.80
N TRP A 608 -11.78 -9.69 -26.10
CA TRP A 608 -11.81 -9.39 -24.68
C TRP A 608 -12.35 -7.98 -24.40
N GLN A 609 -11.75 -6.98 -25.03
CA GLN A 609 -12.11 -5.57 -24.92
C GLN A 609 -12.35 -5.01 -26.32
N PRO A 610 -13.60 -5.08 -26.81
CA PRO A 610 -13.90 -4.70 -28.19
C PRO A 610 -13.87 -3.19 -28.43
N ILE A 611 -13.73 -2.37 -27.41
CA ILE A 611 -13.82 -0.91 -27.49
C ILE A 611 -12.49 -0.30 -27.89
N TYR A 612 -11.42 -0.68 -27.19
CA TYR A 612 -10.06 -0.21 -27.49
C TYR A 612 -9.01 -1.33 -27.35
N PRO A 613 -9.08 -2.34 -28.24
CA PRO A 613 -8.21 -3.52 -28.15
C PRO A 613 -6.75 -3.25 -28.47
N ASP A 614 -6.46 -2.08 -29.02
CA ASP A 614 -5.11 -1.65 -29.39
C ASP A 614 -4.47 -0.75 -28.33
N ASP A 615 -5.13 -0.54 -27.21
CA ASP A 615 -4.60 0.22 -26.09
C ASP A 615 -3.23 -0.34 -25.67
N PRO A 616 -2.16 0.45 -25.68
CA PRO A 616 -0.84 0.03 -25.27
C PRO A 616 -0.78 -0.40 -23.79
N ASN A 617 -1.71 0.08 -22.98
CA ASN A 617 -1.86 -0.31 -21.58
C ASN A 617 -2.43 -1.72 -21.38
N LEU A 618 -3.07 -2.29 -22.40
CA LEU A 618 -3.45 -3.70 -22.41
C LEU A 618 -2.25 -4.57 -22.73
N LEU A 619 -1.43 -4.81 -21.75
CA LEU A 619 -0.16 -5.52 -21.93
C LEU A 619 -0.37 -6.99 -22.30
N PRO A 620 0.41 -7.52 -23.23
CA PRO A 620 0.44 -8.95 -23.52
C PRO A 620 1.22 -9.70 -22.45
N GLY A 621 1.14 -11.01 -22.44
CA GLY A 621 1.99 -11.85 -21.61
C GLY A 621 1.25 -12.59 -20.50
N ASN A 622 1.91 -12.85 -19.39
CA ASN A 622 1.32 -13.53 -18.26
C ASN A 622 0.44 -12.57 -17.49
N ALA A 623 -0.80 -12.88 -17.32
CA ALA A 623 -1.64 -12.18 -16.36
C ALA A 623 -1.09 -12.31 -14.95
N ASN A 624 -1.40 -11.34 -14.10
CA ASN A 624 -1.06 -11.34 -12.67
C ASN A 624 0.42 -11.15 -12.34
N GLU A 625 1.21 -10.61 -13.21
CA GLU A 625 2.60 -10.24 -12.91
C GLU A 625 2.72 -9.16 -11.85
N VAL A 626 1.70 -8.31 -11.74
CA VAL A 626 1.52 -7.36 -10.62
C VAL A 626 0.54 -7.89 -9.58
N GLY A 627 0.13 -9.14 -9.71
CA GLY A 627 -0.71 -9.85 -8.77
C GLY A 627 0.09 -10.65 -7.75
N ALA A 628 -0.50 -10.82 -6.55
CA ALA A 628 0.11 -11.59 -5.48
C ALA A 628 0.23 -13.08 -5.84
N ASP A 629 1.43 -13.65 -5.70
CA ASP A 629 1.62 -15.10 -5.83
C ASP A 629 0.87 -15.88 -4.76
N GLY A 630 0.29 -16.98 -5.13
CA GLY A 630 -0.32 -17.92 -4.21
C GLY A 630 0.69 -18.54 -3.23
N PRO A 631 0.20 -19.23 -2.19
CA PRO A 631 1.04 -19.81 -1.14
C PRO A 631 2.14 -20.74 -1.64
N GLN A 632 1.98 -21.28 -2.85
CA GLN A 632 2.94 -22.20 -3.46
C GLN A 632 3.74 -21.55 -4.59
N GLY A 633 3.71 -20.23 -4.71
CA GLY A 633 4.37 -19.50 -5.78
C GLY A 633 3.61 -19.55 -7.12
N GLN A 634 2.31 -19.88 -7.09
CA GLN A 634 1.48 -19.77 -8.27
C GLN A 634 1.18 -18.30 -8.55
N GLN A 635 1.54 -17.86 -9.71
CA GLN A 635 1.37 -16.49 -10.15
C GLN A 635 -0.11 -16.09 -10.16
N GLY A 636 -0.42 -14.98 -9.50
CA GLY A 636 -1.74 -14.39 -9.46
C GLY A 636 -2.86 -15.25 -8.85
N LEU A 637 -2.52 -16.20 -7.99
CA LEU A 637 -3.44 -17.06 -7.26
C LEU A 637 -3.48 -16.77 -5.77
N GLY A 638 -2.94 -15.63 -5.34
CA GLY A 638 -2.84 -15.22 -3.93
C GLY A 638 -3.99 -14.34 -3.45
N TYR A 639 -5.14 -14.34 -4.13
CA TYR A 639 -6.29 -13.54 -3.77
C TYR A 639 -7.37 -14.36 -3.05
N ILE A 640 -8.23 -13.67 -2.30
CA ILE A 640 -9.29 -14.29 -1.51
C ILE A 640 -10.29 -15.09 -2.37
N TRP A 641 -10.57 -14.62 -3.58
CA TRP A 641 -11.46 -15.35 -4.52
C TRP A 641 -10.78 -16.60 -5.07
N ASP A 642 -9.45 -16.57 -5.31
CA ASP A 642 -8.71 -17.77 -5.72
C ASP A 642 -8.68 -18.81 -4.61
N ALA A 643 -8.50 -18.38 -3.35
CA ALA A 643 -8.58 -19.27 -2.19
C ALA A 643 -9.99 -19.89 -2.05
N ALA A 644 -11.05 -19.13 -2.29
CA ALA A 644 -12.42 -19.63 -2.29
C ALA A 644 -12.66 -20.65 -3.42
N LEU A 645 -12.23 -20.34 -4.64
CA LEU A 645 -12.33 -21.27 -5.77
C LEU A 645 -11.53 -22.56 -5.53
N ASN A 646 -10.33 -22.45 -4.99
CA ASN A 646 -9.49 -23.60 -4.64
C ASN A 646 -10.11 -24.46 -3.51
N ALA A 647 -10.91 -23.84 -2.64
CA ALA A 647 -11.72 -24.56 -1.63
C ALA A 647 -13.01 -25.19 -2.21
N GLY A 648 -13.29 -24.99 -3.50
CA GLY A 648 -14.50 -25.48 -4.18
C GLY A 648 -15.74 -24.65 -3.88
N LEU A 649 -15.57 -23.41 -3.41
CA LEU A 649 -16.68 -22.49 -3.13
C LEU A 649 -17.03 -21.68 -4.38
N SER A 650 -18.28 -21.26 -4.44
CA SER A 650 -18.78 -20.38 -5.51
C SER A 650 -18.46 -18.92 -5.18
N VAL A 651 -18.04 -18.17 -6.21
CA VAL A 651 -17.71 -16.74 -6.12
C VAL A 651 -18.49 -15.94 -7.15
N ARG A 652 -18.89 -14.72 -6.81
CA ARG A 652 -19.45 -13.76 -7.75
C ARG A 652 -18.86 -12.38 -7.47
N ASN A 653 -18.42 -11.70 -8.54
CA ASN A 653 -17.75 -10.42 -8.49
C ASN A 653 -18.64 -9.29 -9.04
N TYR A 654 -18.71 -8.20 -8.27
CA TYR A 654 -19.38 -6.95 -8.61
C TYR A 654 -18.41 -5.79 -8.30
N GLY A 655 -17.47 -5.57 -9.20
CA GLY A 655 -16.64 -4.36 -9.17
C GLY A 655 -15.18 -4.51 -8.76
N PHE A 656 -14.73 -5.65 -8.23
CA PHE A 656 -13.32 -5.85 -7.87
C PHE A 656 -12.47 -6.07 -9.12
N TYR A 657 -11.32 -5.41 -9.17
CA TYR A 657 -10.30 -5.57 -10.23
C TYR A 657 -10.89 -5.44 -11.63
N LEU A 658 -11.55 -4.33 -11.88
CA LEU A 658 -11.99 -3.91 -13.21
C LEU A 658 -11.01 -2.88 -13.78
N ASP A 659 -11.01 -2.76 -15.10
CA ASP A 659 -10.32 -1.66 -15.79
C ASP A 659 -10.96 -0.32 -15.39
N LEU A 660 -10.21 0.50 -14.68
CA LEU A 660 -10.70 1.76 -14.10
C LEU A 660 -10.93 2.85 -15.15
N GLY A 661 -10.20 2.83 -16.26
CA GLY A 661 -10.39 3.80 -17.36
C GLY A 661 -11.56 3.51 -18.27
N ALA A 662 -12.19 2.32 -18.14
CA ALA A 662 -13.20 1.88 -19.07
C ALA A 662 -14.45 2.78 -19.11
N MET A 663 -14.83 3.39 -18.00
CA MET A 663 -16.04 4.22 -17.95
C MET A 663 -15.88 5.48 -18.79
N ASP A 664 -14.80 6.19 -18.66
CA ASP A 664 -14.52 7.41 -19.43
C ASP A 664 -14.44 7.12 -20.92
N VAL A 665 -13.72 6.07 -21.31
CA VAL A 665 -13.61 5.67 -22.71
C VAL A 665 -14.99 5.32 -23.30
N LEU A 666 -15.82 4.59 -22.54
CA LEU A 666 -17.19 4.27 -22.99
C LEU A 666 -18.06 5.51 -23.15
N GLU A 667 -17.89 6.51 -22.30
CA GLU A 667 -18.61 7.78 -22.38
C GLU A 667 -18.10 8.65 -23.52
N GLU A 668 -16.79 8.77 -23.72
CA GLU A 668 -16.18 9.49 -24.84
C GLU A 668 -16.61 8.91 -26.19
N LEU A 669 -16.72 7.60 -26.30
CA LEU A 669 -17.22 6.93 -27.50
C LEU A 669 -18.74 7.02 -27.63
N GLY A 670 -19.45 7.56 -26.64
CA GLY A 670 -20.91 7.66 -26.64
C GLY A 670 -21.63 6.30 -26.57
N VAL A 671 -20.95 5.29 -26.06
CA VAL A 671 -21.52 3.94 -25.85
C VAL A 671 -22.42 3.93 -24.63
N ILE A 672 -22.03 4.65 -23.59
CA ILE A 672 -22.80 4.88 -22.37
C ILE A 672 -22.98 6.37 -22.11
N THR A 673 -23.79 6.68 -21.13
CA THR A 673 -23.94 8.03 -20.55
C THR A 673 -23.89 7.91 -19.03
N PRO A 674 -23.53 8.96 -18.29
CA PRO A 674 -23.59 8.95 -16.82
C PRO A 674 -24.94 8.54 -16.24
N THR A 675 -26.01 8.68 -17.02
CA THR A 675 -27.38 8.33 -16.61
C THR A 675 -27.81 6.90 -16.98
N LEU A 676 -26.95 6.11 -17.60
CA LEU A 676 -27.26 4.70 -17.92
C LEU A 676 -27.16 3.85 -16.65
N THR A 677 -28.28 3.57 -16.01
CA THR A 677 -28.37 2.85 -14.73
C THR A 677 -28.53 1.33 -14.86
N ASN A 678 -28.83 0.81 -16.03
CA ASN A 678 -29.02 -0.63 -16.26
C ASN A 678 -28.48 -1.04 -17.63
N PRO A 679 -27.17 -1.23 -17.76
CA PRO A 679 -26.54 -1.65 -19.02
C PRO A 679 -27.07 -3.00 -19.53
N CYS A 680 -27.41 -3.94 -18.65
CA CYS A 680 -27.99 -5.24 -19.01
C CYS A 680 -29.37 -5.17 -19.64
N ALA A 681 -30.14 -4.12 -19.38
CA ALA A 681 -31.47 -3.93 -20.00
C ALA A 681 -31.40 -3.29 -21.41
N ALA A 682 -30.25 -2.81 -21.82
CA ALA A 682 -30.04 -2.29 -23.17
C ALA A 682 -30.23 -3.42 -24.20
N THR A 683 -30.51 -3.04 -25.43
CA THR A 683 -30.69 -4.02 -26.52
C THR A 683 -29.83 -3.63 -27.71
N PRO A 684 -28.71 -4.35 -27.95
CA PRO A 684 -28.18 -5.46 -27.15
C PRO A 684 -27.68 -4.98 -25.75
N PRO A 685 -27.52 -5.88 -24.77
CA PRO A 685 -26.89 -5.55 -23.52
C PRO A 685 -25.50 -4.92 -23.71
N ILE A 686 -25.17 -3.93 -22.91
CA ILE A 686 -23.89 -3.21 -22.97
C ILE A 686 -22.99 -3.75 -21.87
N GLN A 687 -21.82 -4.22 -22.25
CA GLN A 687 -20.76 -4.55 -21.30
C GLN A 687 -20.12 -3.26 -20.82
N VAL A 688 -19.97 -3.10 -19.51
CA VAL A 688 -19.33 -1.95 -18.86
C VAL A 688 -18.25 -2.37 -17.86
N ALA A 689 -18.18 -3.65 -17.52
CA ALA A 689 -17.15 -4.19 -16.63
C ALA A 689 -16.12 -5.01 -17.43
N PHE A 690 -14.86 -4.69 -17.28
CA PHE A 690 -13.73 -5.35 -17.93
C PHE A 690 -12.76 -5.85 -16.86
N PRO A 691 -12.92 -7.13 -16.38
CA PRO A 691 -12.04 -7.64 -15.33
C PRO A 691 -10.57 -7.65 -15.75
N ALA A 692 -9.72 -7.05 -14.93
CA ALA A 692 -8.27 -7.02 -15.15
C ALA A 692 -7.59 -8.33 -14.71
N HIS A 693 -8.29 -9.18 -13.94
CA HIS A 693 -7.74 -10.43 -13.44
C HIS A 693 -8.41 -11.64 -14.11
N PRO A 694 -7.65 -12.55 -14.75
CA PRO A 694 -8.23 -13.67 -15.54
C PRO A 694 -9.13 -14.61 -14.76
N SER A 695 -8.87 -14.85 -13.47
CA SER A 695 -9.73 -15.71 -12.67
C SER A 695 -11.12 -15.10 -12.40
N LEU A 696 -11.25 -13.78 -12.55
CA LEU A 696 -12.55 -13.08 -12.40
C LEU A 696 -13.39 -13.02 -13.68
N LEU A 697 -12.84 -13.38 -14.83
CA LEU A 697 -13.50 -13.26 -16.14
C LEU A 697 -14.93 -13.81 -16.17
N ASN A 698 -15.12 -15.04 -15.72
CA ASN A 698 -16.40 -15.73 -15.73
C ASN A 698 -17.19 -15.52 -14.43
N LEU A 699 -16.68 -14.75 -13.50
CA LEU A 699 -17.25 -14.54 -12.17
C LEU A 699 -17.86 -13.13 -12.05
N THR A 700 -17.50 -12.22 -12.94
CA THR A 700 -17.88 -10.81 -12.89
C THR A 700 -19.23 -10.57 -13.55
N ASP A 701 -20.05 -9.73 -12.94
CA ASP A 701 -21.20 -9.13 -13.59
C ASP A 701 -20.73 -8.06 -14.60
N LEU A 702 -20.88 -8.35 -15.89
CA LEU A 702 -20.38 -7.47 -16.97
C LEU A 702 -21.18 -6.18 -17.15
N CYS A 703 -22.29 -6.03 -16.43
CA CYS A 703 -23.12 -4.83 -16.44
C CYS A 703 -22.92 -3.96 -15.18
N PHE A 704 -22.09 -4.40 -14.24
CA PHE A 704 -21.81 -3.67 -13.02
C PHE A 704 -20.80 -2.55 -13.30
N ARG A 705 -21.19 -1.29 -13.13
CA ARG A 705 -20.28 -0.15 -13.27
C ARG A 705 -19.32 -0.15 -12.11
N GLY A 706 -18.03 -0.30 -12.41
CA GLY A 706 -16.93 -0.29 -11.43
C GLY A 706 -16.70 1.06 -10.78
N PHE A 707 -15.45 1.55 -10.82
CA PHE A 707 -15.14 2.90 -10.40
C PHE A 707 -15.79 3.94 -11.32
N ASP A 708 -16.63 4.78 -10.78
CA ASP A 708 -17.38 5.79 -11.52
C ASP A 708 -18.07 6.73 -10.53
N ASN A 709 -17.46 7.89 -10.29
CA ASN A 709 -18.00 8.92 -9.40
C ASN A 709 -19.25 9.64 -9.93
N GLU A 710 -19.63 9.41 -11.18
CA GLU A 710 -20.81 10.02 -11.79
C GLU A 710 -22.09 9.24 -11.51
N LEU A 711 -21.98 7.94 -11.22
CA LEU A 711 -23.12 7.08 -10.96
C LEU A 711 -23.29 6.78 -9.47
N PRO A 712 -24.46 7.08 -8.86
CA PRO A 712 -24.74 6.71 -7.47
C PRO A 712 -24.66 5.21 -7.19
N ASP A 713 -24.14 4.84 -6.00
CA ASP A 713 -24.07 3.47 -5.48
C ASP A 713 -25.43 2.79 -5.36
N TYR A 714 -26.49 3.57 -5.23
CA TYR A 714 -27.86 3.05 -5.30
C TYR A 714 -28.08 2.22 -6.57
N PHE A 715 -27.52 2.61 -7.70
CA PHE A 715 -27.67 1.86 -8.96
C PHE A 715 -26.74 0.64 -9.01
N ARG A 716 -25.58 0.69 -8.37
CA ARG A 716 -24.73 -0.50 -8.13
C ARG A 716 -25.47 -1.53 -7.27
N TYR A 717 -26.13 -1.06 -6.21
CA TYR A 717 -27.02 -1.92 -5.42
C TYR A 717 -28.16 -2.52 -6.27
N THR A 718 -28.80 -1.74 -7.15
CA THR A 718 -29.92 -2.25 -7.96
C THR A 718 -29.46 -3.30 -8.98
N GLU A 719 -28.22 -3.17 -9.51
CA GLU A 719 -27.65 -4.19 -10.39
C GLU A 719 -27.33 -5.47 -9.62
N TRP A 720 -26.68 -5.36 -8.47
CA TRP A 720 -26.51 -6.51 -7.57
C TRP A 720 -27.84 -7.18 -7.19
N LEU A 721 -28.86 -6.38 -6.86
CA LEU A 721 -30.19 -6.87 -6.49
C LEU A 721 -30.86 -7.64 -7.64
N ARG A 722 -30.65 -7.20 -8.87
CA ARG A 722 -31.18 -7.88 -10.09
C ARG A 722 -30.69 -9.34 -10.13
N GLU A 723 -29.41 -9.57 -9.96
CA GLU A 723 -28.86 -10.94 -9.93
C GLU A 723 -29.20 -11.65 -8.64
N PHE A 724 -29.12 -11.01 -7.49
CA PHE A 724 -29.48 -11.61 -6.20
C PHE A 724 -30.92 -12.15 -6.22
N THR A 725 -31.85 -11.42 -6.81
CA THR A 725 -33.25 -11.88 -6.95
C THR A 725 -33.34 -13.20 -7.75
N GLN A 726 -32.56 -13.33 -8.82
CA GLN A 726 -32.48 -14.58 -9.60
C GLN A 726 -31.78 -15.70 -8.81
N GLN A 727 -30.74 -15.37 -8.08
CA GLN A 727 -30.00 -16.32 -7.23
C GLN A 727 -30.90 -16.87 -6.11
N VAL A 728 -31.75 -16.04 -5.50
CA VAL A 728 -32.76 -16.49 -4.52
C VAL A 728 -33.75 -17.45 -5.17
N GLN A 729 -34.28 -17.11 -6.34
CA GLN A 729 -35.26 -17.97 -7.06
C GLN A 729 -34.66 -19.33 -7.45
N ASN A 730 -33.39 -19.34 -7.82
CA ASN A 730 -32.70 -20.53 -8.31
C ASN A 730 -31.92 -21.28 -7.20
N ASN A 731 -31.89 -20.74 -5.98
CA ASN A 731 -31.08 -21.24 -4.86
C ASN A 731 -29.58 -21.38 -5.24
N THR A 732 -29.04 -20.32 -5.86
CA THR A 732 -27.66 -20.26 -6.38
C THR A 732 -26.87 -19.11 -5.80
N PHE A 733 -27.28 -18.56 -4.66
CA PHE A 733 -26.52 -17.49 -3.99
C PHE A 733 -25.08 -17.96 -3.70
N PRO A 734 -24.04 -17.21 -4.10
CA PRO A 734 -22.66 -17.67 -3.98
C PRO A 734 -22.17 -17.72 -2.52
N ASN A 735 -21.13 -18.53 -2.29
CA ASN A 735 -20.49 -18.59 -0.97
C ASN A 735 -19.70 -17.31 -0.67
N LEU A 736 -19.08 -16.71 -1.67
CA LEU A 736 -18.39 -15.43 -1.56
C LEU A 736 -18.91 -14.45 -2.62
N THR A 737 -19.42 -13.32 -2.19
CA THR A 737 -19.80 -12.19 -3.01
C THR A 737 -18.81 -11.06 -2.77
N LEU A 738 -18.15 -10.56 -3.81
CA LEU A 738 -17.28 -9.41 -3.81
C LEU A 738 -18.07 -8.22 -4.33
N LEU A 739 -18.20 -7.14 -3.57
CA LEU A 739 -19.04 -6.01 -3.92
C LEU A 739 -18.32 -4.70 -3.64
N ARG A 740 -18.07 -3.90 -4.67
CA ARG A 740 -17.52 -2.55 -4.56
C ARG A 740 -18.64 -1.52 -4.48
N LEU A 741 -18.61 -0.69 -3.43
CA LEU A 741 -19.46 0.48 -3.30
C LEU A 741 -18.55 1.68 -2.99
N MET A 742 -18.35 2.58 -3.93
CA MET A 742 -17.22 3.51 -3.95
C MET A 742 -17.61 4.99 -3.89
N HIS A 743 -18.88 5.34 -3.72
CA HIS A 743 -19.33 6.74 -3.86
C HIS A 743 -18.90 7.65 -2.69
N ASP A 744 -18.24 7.12 -1.67
CA ASP A 744 -17.56 7.86 -0.62
C ASP A 744 -16.13 8.31 -0.98
N HIS A 745 -15.60 7.90 -2.14
CA HIS A 745 -14.39 8.47 -2.72
C HIS A 745 -14.53 9.97 -3.05
N PHE A 746 -15.74 10.38 -3.38
CA PHE A 746 -16.10 11.71 -3.85
C PHE A 746 -15.51 12.08 -5.21
N GLY A 747 -16.18 12.96 -5.91
CA GLY A 747 -15.66 13.47 -7.18
C GLY A 747 -16.75 13.90 -8.15
N ASN A 748 -16.32 14.30 -9.32
CA ASN A 748 -17.17 14.61 -10.47
C ASN A 748 -18.37 15.52 -10.16
N PHE A 749 -18.19 16.51 -9.25
CA PHE A 749 -19.30 17.31 -8.71
C PHE A 749 -20.09 18.09 -9.77
N SER A 750 -19.49 18.36 -10.95
CA SER A 750 -20.18 19.03 -12.06
C SER A 750 -20.96 18.08 -12.97
N THR A 751 -20.59 16.81 -13.01
CA THR A 751 -21.09 15.81 -13.97
C THR A 751 -21.88 14.70 -13.31
N ALA A 752 -21.68 14.47 -11.99
CA ALA A 752 -22.39 13.45 -11.23
C ALA A 752 -23.91 13.49 -11.42
N SER A 753 -24.47 12.33 -11.69
CA SER A 753 -25.86 12.15 -12.12
C SER A 753 -26.87 12.22 -10.97
N PHE A 754 -28.11 12.36 -11.31
CA PHE A 754 -29.26 12.32 -10.39
C PHE A 754 -29.23 13.32 -9.24
N GLY A 755 -28.33 14.33 -9.31
CA GLY A 755 -28.19 15.35 -8.29
C GLY A 755 -27.44 14.88 -7.03
N VAL A 756 -26.75 13.75 -7.09
CA VAL A 756 -25.87 13.22 -6.04
C VAL A 756 -24.46 13.75 -6.32
N ASN A 757 -24.25 15.04 -6.10
CA ASN A 757 -23.15 15.80 -6.64
C ASN A 757 -22.47 16.73 -5.62
N THR A 758 -22.52 16.38 -4.36
CA THR A 758 -21.72 16.98 -3.28
C THR A 758 -21.22 15.88 -2.35
N PRO A 759 -20.13 16.07 -1.59
CA PRO A 759 -19.62 15.07 -0.67
C PRO A 759 -20.68 14.52 0.29
N GLU A 760 -21.55 15.39 0.84
CA GLU A 760 -22.60 14.94 1.75
C GLU A 760 -23.62 14.02 1.07
N LEU A 761 -23.92 14.28 -0.21
CA LEU A 761 -24.88 13.47 -0.95
C LEU A 761 -24.23 12.15 -1.42
N GLN A 762 -22.96 12.17 -1.82
CA GLN A 762 -22.23 10.99 -2.29
C GLN A 762 -22.02 10.00 -1.15
N ILE A 763 -21.54 10.45 0.01
CA ILE A 763 -21.39 9.54 1.16
C ILE A 763 -22.73 9.06 1.74
N ALA A 764 -23.76 9.89 1.70
CA ALA A 764 -25.10 9.47 2.12
C ALA A 764 -25.70 8.43 1.15
N ASP A 765 -25.36 8.48 -0.12
CA ASP A 765 -25.72 7.47 -1.10
C ASP A 765 -24.98 6.15 -0.85
N ASN A 766 -23.67 6.20 -0.58
CA ASN A 766 -22.88 5.03 -0.19
C ASN A 766 -23.44 4.38 1.10
N ASP A 767 -23.65 5.16 2.16
CA ASP A 767 -24.32 4.72 3.41
C ASP A 767 -25.66 4.03 3.13
N TYR A 768 -26.46 4.60 2.22
CA TYR A 768 -27.76 4.04 1.85
C TYR A 768 -27.65 2.73 1.09
N ALA A 769 -26.72 2.63 0.13
CA ALA A 769 -26.51 1.42 -0.64
C ALA A 769 -26.05 0.25 0.24
N VAL A 770 -25.11 0.45 1.15
CA VAL A 770 -24.69 -0.55 2.14
C VAL A 770 -25.85 -0.95 3.04
N GLY A 771 -26.63 0.04 3.49
CA GLY A 771 -27.87 -0.18 4.27
C GLY A 771 -28.86 -1.09 3.52
N LEU A 772 -29.08 -0.84 2.24
CA LEU A 772 -29.98 -1.63 1.38
C LEU A 772 -29.48 -3.06 1.17
N VAL A 773 -28.19 -3.29 1.02
CA VAL A 773 -27.64 -4.66 0.95
C VAL A 773 -27.92 -5.40 2.25
N ALA A 774 -27.60 -4.79 3.39
CA ALA A 774 -27.87 -5.38 4.70
C ALA A 774 -29.37 -5.72 4.89
N GLN A 775 -30.25 -4.81 4.49
CA GLN A 775 -31.69 -5.02 4.55
C GLN A 775 -32.15 -6.17 3.66
N THR A 776 -31.68 -6.19 2.45
CA THR A 776 -32.07 -7.21 1.47
C THR A 776 -31.70 -8.59 1.98
N ILE A 777 -30.50 -8.76 2.53
CA ILE A 777 -30.11 -10.03 3.14
C ILE A 777 -30.96 -10.36 4.37
N ALA A 778 -31.23 -9.39 5.25
CA ALA A 778 -32.05 -9.60 6.46
C ALA A 778 -33.47 -10.10 6.13
N HIS A 779 -34.01 -9.71 4.99
CA HIS A 779 -35.34 -10.14 4.52
C HIS A 779 -35.30 -11.35 3.57
N SER A 780 -34.14 -11.92 3.31
CA SER A 780 -33.98 -13.04 2.41
C SER A 780 -34.00 -14.40 3.13
N PRO A 781 -34.13 -15.51 2.40
CA PRO A 781 -33.94 -16.85 2.97
C PRO A 781 -32.55 -17.07 3.55
N TYR A 782 -31.56 -16.24 3.22
CA TYR A 782 -30.16 -16.34 3.60
C TYR A 782 -29.81 -15.55 4.86
N ALA A 783 -30.75 -14.85 5.49
CA ALA A 783 -30.51 -14.02 6.67
C ALA A 783 -29.76 -14.73 7.81
N ASN A 784 -30.02 -16.04 7.98
CA ASN A 784 -29.50 -16.81 9.10
C ASN A 784 -28.12 -17.44 8.87
N ASN A 785 -27.58 -17.37 7.66
CA ASN A 785 -26.34 -18.03 7.27
C ASN A 785 -25.44 -17.15 6.40
N THR A 786 -25.66 -15.83 6.40
CA THR A 786 -24.84 -14.84 5.70
C THR A 786 -24.24 -13.87 6.69
N LEU A 787 -22.93 -13.59 6.54
CA LEU A 787 -22.25 -12.46 7.17
C LEU A 787 -21.87 -11.45 6.08
N ILE A 788 -22.03 -10.18 6.42
CA ILE A 788 -21.59 -9.04 5.59
C ILE A 788 -20.40 -8.42 6.30
N PHE A 789 -19.29 -8.32 5.62
CA PHE A 789 -18.07 -7.65 6.06
C PHE A 789 -17.88 -6.39 5.21
N VAL A 790 -17.63 -5.26 5.86
CA VAL A 790 -17.49 -3.96 5.20
C VAL A 790 -16.22 -3.30 5.74
N ILE A 791 -15.35 -2.85 4.84
CA ILE A 791 -14.17 -2.04 5.16
C ILE A 791 -14.00 -0.94 4.11
N GLU A 792 -13.17 0.04 4.42
CA GLU A 792 -12.50 0.87 3.41
C GLU A 792 -11.32 0.09 2.85
N ASP A 793 -10.84 0.44 1.67
CA ASP A 793 -9.59 -0.12 1.14
C ASP A 793 -8.38 0.62 1.75
N ASP A 794 -8.51 1.92 1.99
CA ASP A 794 -7.51 2.77 2.62
C ASP A 794 -8.14 3.99 3.32
N PRO A 795 -7.39 4.72 4.16
CA PRO A 795 -7.85 5.93 4.85
C PRO A 795 -7.71 7.23 4.05
N GLN A 796 -6.96 7.24 2.97
CA GLN A 796 -6.64 8.37 2.09
C GLN A 796 -6.29 9.68 2.81
N ASP A 797 -5.36 9.63 3.73
CA ASP A 797 -4.84 10.79 4.46
C ASP A 797 -5.94 11.64 5.16
N GLY A 798 -7.02 11.01 5.59
CA GLY A 798 -8.05 11.66 6.41
C GLY A 798 -7.59 11.88 7.85
N ALA A 799 -8.10 12.94 8.49
CA ALA A 799 -7.77 13.23 9.88
C ALA A 799 -8.41 12.22 10.84
N ASP A 800 -7.62 11.73 11.79
CA ASP A 800 -8.08 10.91 12.92
C ASP A 800 -7.26 11.22 14.17
N HIS A 801 -7.89 11.13 15.36
CA HIS A 801 -7.19 11.47 16.61
C HIS A 801 -6.35 10.34 17.19
N VAL A 802 -6.45 9.13 16.63
CA VAL A 802 -5.70 7.95 17.08
C VAL A 802 -4.56 7.65 16.11
N SER A 803 -4.88 7.45 14.84
CA SER A 803 -3.95 7.19 13.76
C SER A 803 -4.59 7.56 12.44
N GLY A 804 -3.82 8.09 11.48
CA GLY A 804 -4.27 8.28 10.11
C GLY A 804 -4.69 7.00 9.40
N ASP A 805 -4.19 5.86 9.87
CA ASP A 805 -4.55 4.53 9.33
C ASP A 805 -5.86 3.99 9.92
N ARG A 806 -6.41 4.63 10.96
CA ARG A 806 -7.63 4.13 11.61
C ARG A 806 -8.87 4.41 10.79
N SER A 807 -9.59 3.35 10.45
CA SER A 807 -10.69 3.39 9.50
C SER A 807 -11.95 2.66 9.99
N LEU A 808 -12.93 2.54 9.11
CA LEU A 808 -14.22 1.95 9.37
C LEU A 808 -14.20 0.45 9.14
N ALA A 809 -14.83 -0.31 10.02
CA ALA A 809 -15.10 -1.72 9.78
C ALA A 809 -16.47 -2.10 10.34
N PHE A 810 -17.23 -2.87 9.57
CA PHE A 810 -18.50 -3.42 10.04
C PHE A 810 -18.58 -4.92 9.78
N ILE A 811 -19.13 -5.64 10.75
CA ILE A 811 -19.55 -7.04 10.58
C ILE A 811 -21.03 -7.08 10.91
N ILE A 812 -21.84 -7.50 9.94
CA ILE A 812 -23.30 -7.48 10.04
C ILE A 812 -23.83 -8.88 9.78
N GLY A 813 -24.70 -9.36 10.63
CA GLY A 813 -25.34 -10.65 10.44
C GLY A 813 -25.52 -11.47 11.73
N PRO A 814 -25.80 -12.78 11.59
CA PRO A 814 -26.02 -13.66 12.72
C PRO A 814 -24.77 -13.84 13.58
N TYR A 815 -24.98 -14.01 14.88
CA TYR A 815 -23.94 -14.26 15.88
C TYR A 815 -22.99 -13.09 16.16
N VAL A 816 -23.15 -11.96 15.50
CA VAL A 816 -22.41 -10.73 15.80
C VAL A 816 -22.93 -10.13 17.11
N LYS A 817 -22.05 -9.69 17.99
CA LYS A 817 -22.41 -8.98 19.21
C LYS A 817 -23.25 -7.76 18.88
N GLN A 818 -24.10 -7.37 19.82
CA GLN A 818 -25.00 -6.23 19.65
C GLN A 818 -24.67 -5.12 20.63
N GLY A 819 -24.55 -3.90 20.11
CA GLY A 819 -24.25 -2.71 20.88
C GLY A 819 -22.91 -2.79 21.63
N ALA A 820 -21.92 -3.48 21.07
CA ALA A 820 -20.62 -3.68 21.70
C ALA A 820 -19.56 -2.78 21.06
N VAL A 821 -18.67 -2.27 21.89
CA VAL A 821 -17.42 -1.63 21.45
C VAL A 821 -16.28 -2.63 21.61
N VAL A 822 -15.51 -2.85 20.57
CA VAL A 822 -14.35 -3.73 20.53
C VAL A 822 -13.12 -2.91 20.19
N SER A 823 -12.25 -2.70 21.19
CA SER A 823 -11.03 -1.90 21.09
C SER A 823 -9.77 -2.77 20.92
N ASN A 824 -9.94 -4.01 20.47
CA ASN A 824 -8.80 -4.81 20.05
C ASN A 824 -8.16 -4.16 18.82
N ALA A 825 -6.84 -4.14 18.78
CA ALA A 825 -6.13 -3.76 17.57
C ALA A 825 -6.39 -4.83 16.49
N TYR A 826 -7.17 -4.45 15.51
CA TYR A 826 -7.46 -5.23 14.31
C TYR A 826 -7.09 -4.41 13.08
N SER A 827 -6.93 -5.09 11.97
CA SER A 827 -6.58 -4.45 10.70
C SER A 827 -7.30 -5.10 9.54
N THR A 828 -7.14 -4.53 8.35
CA THR A 828 -7.56 -5.14 7.07
C THR A 828 -7.13 -6.61 6.99
N VAL A 829 -5.90 -6.93 7.39
CA VAL A 829 -5.40 -8.32 7.42
C VAL A 829 -6.20 -9.19 8.40
N SER A 830 -6.62 -8.64 9.55
CA SER A 830 -7.48 -9.34 10.51
C SER A 830 -8.88 -9.62 9.93
N MET A 831 -9.40 -8.71 9.10
CA MET A 831 -10.67 -8.87 8.40
C MET A 831 -10.59 -10.01 7.37
N VAL A 832 -9.58 -9.98 6.49
CA VAL A 832 -9.32 -11.04 5.50
C VAL A 832 -9.18 -12.38 6.23
N ARG A 833 -8.36 -12.43 7.29
CA ARG A 833 -8.21 -13.62 8.14
C ARG A 833 -9.54 -14.15 8.69
N THR A 834 -10.44 -13.26 9.08
CA THR A 834 -11.75 -13.65 9.63
C THR A 834 -12.64 -14.27 8.55
N ILE A 835 -12.66 -13.70 7.36
CA ILE A 835 -13.38 -14.25 6.20
C ILE A 835 -12.83 -15.64 5.83
N GLU A 836 -11.51 -15.81 5.79
CA GLU A 836 -10.87 -17.10 5.55
C GLU A 836 -11.28 -18.15 6.60
N ASP A 837 -11.28 -17.78 7.88
CA ASP A 837 -11.65 -18.70 8.94
C ASP A 837 -13.14 -19.08 8.89
N VAL A 838 -14.02 -18.13 8.55
CA VAL A 838 -15.46 -18.36 8.38
C VAL A 838 -15.74 -19.29 7.20
N LEU A 839 -15.13 -19.04 6.06
CA LEU A 839 -15.34 -19.86 4.84
C LEU A 839 -14.46 -21.12 4.78
N GLY A 840 -13.48 -21.25 5.67
CA GLY A 840 -12.56 -22.39 5.68
C GLY A 840 -11.49 -22.34 4.60
N LEU A 841 -11.06 -21.16 4.21
CA LEU A 841 -10.05 -20.94 3.16
C LEU A 841 -8.63 -21.21 3.66
N SER A 842 -7.73 -21.45 2.72
CA SER A 842 -6.29 -21.45 2.97
C SER A 842 -5.80 -20.01 3.20
N ARG A 843 -4.72 -19.84 3.94
CA ARG A 843 -4.05 -18.54 4.12
C ARG A 843 -3.47 -18.04 2.81
N LEU A 844 -3.59 -16.74 2.60
CA LEU A 844 -3.09 -16.07 1.42
C LEU A 844 -1.62 -15.65 1.61
N SER A 845 -1.30 -15.11 2.78
CA SER A 845 0.01 -14.55 3.08
C SER A 845 0.55 -14.98 4.44
N ILE A 846 1.78 -14.60 4.73
CA ILE A 846 2.35 -14.77 6.07
C ILE A 846 1.72 -13.79 7.06
N HIS A 847 1.20 -12.66 6.61
CA HIS A 847 0.58 -11.64 7.46
C HIS A 847 -0.73 -12.14 8.04
N ASP A 848 -1.66 -12.63 7.21
CA ASP A 848 -2.91 -13.22 7.70
C ASP A 848 -2.67 -14.47 8.56
N SER A 849 -1.57 -15.19 8.29
CA SER A 849 -1.14 -16.31 9.14
C SER A 849 -0.71 -15.85 10.54
N GLY A 850 -0.20 -14.63 10.67
CA GLY A 850 0.39 -14.05 11.86
C GLY A 850 -0.58 -13.30 12.77
N VAL A 851 -1.72 -12.84 12.27
CA VAL A 851 -2.69 -12.04 13.02
C VAL A 851 -3.84 -12.89 13.58
N SER A 852 -4.64 -12.29 14.46
CA SER A 852 -5.85 -12.94 15.00
C SER A 852 -7.07 -12.63 14.15
N SER A 853 -7.98 -13.60 14.04
CA SER A 853 -9.33 -13.34 13.54
C SER A 853 -10.09 -12.44 14.51
N MET A 854 -11.06 -11.70 14.01
CA MET A 854 -11.88 -10.75 14.77
C MET A 854 -12.95 -11.47 15.64
N THR A 855 -12.55 -12.51 16.34
CA THR A 855 -13.46 -13.35 17.14
C THR A 855 -14.12 -12.60 18.30
N ALA A 856 -13.50 -11.50 18.76
CA ALA A 856 -14.10 -10.63 19.77
C ALA A 856 -15.42 -9.98 19.30
N ALA A 857 -15.67 -9.93 18.00
CA ALA A 857 -16.92 -9.41 17.43
C ALA A 857 -18.12 -10.35 17.62
N PHE A 858 -17.90 -11.61 17.92
CA PHE A 858 -18.96 -12.63 17.89
C PHE A 858 -19.37 -13.11 19.27
N ASP A 859 -20.63 -13.49 19.39
CA ASP A 859 -21.20 -14.15 20.56
C ASP A 859 -21.93 -15.43 20.15
N VAL A 860 -21.15 -16.47 20.00
CA VAL A 860 -21.64 -17.79 19.54
C VAL A 860 -22.01 -18.74 20.70
N PHE A 861 -21.74 -18.33 21.96
CA PHE A 861 -21.97 -19.16 23.15
C PHE A 861 -23.06 -18.63 24.07
N GLN A 862 -23.87 -17.67 23.59
CA GLN A 862 -25.00 -17.17 24.36
C GLN A 862 -25.93 -18.28 24.78
N ASN A 863 -26.43 -18.20 26.04
CA ASN A 863 -27.51 -19.04 26.52
C ASN A 863 -28.78 -18.75 25.74
N CYS A 864 -28.97 -19.50 24.69
CA CYS A 864 -30.17 -19.42 23.86
C CYS A 864 -31.40 -19.78 24.66
N THR A 865 -32.37 -18.86 24.79
CA THR A 865 -33.68 -19.20 25.36
C THR A 865 -34.50 -19.99 24.34
N PRO A 866 -35.04 -21.19 24.73
CA PRO A 866 -35.94 -21.92 23.85
C PRO A 866 -37.18 -21.08 23.53
N VAL A 867 -37.48 -20.89 22.25
CA VAL A 867 -38.71 -20.24 21.80
C VAL A 867 -39.80 -21.29 21.70
N SER A 868 -40.99 -20.95 22.21
CA SER A 868 -42.15 -21.82 22.12
C SER A 868 -42.54 -22.03 20.64
N GLY A 869 -42.30 -23.26 20.15
CA GLY A 869 -42.46 -23.58 18.71
C GLY A 869 -41.29 -24.31 18.08
N GLY A 870 -40.19 -24.53 18.82
CA GLY A 870 -39.08 -25.37 18.37
C GLY A 870 -37.99 -24.58 17.63
N GLY A 871 -37.41 -23.59 18.24
CA GLY A 871 -36.20 -22.87 17.84
C GLY A 871 -35.53 -22.24 19.05
N SER A 872 -34.29 -21.80 18.95
CA SER A 872 -33.64 -21.00 19.97
C SER A 872 -33.37 -19.60 19.43
N SER A 873 -33.76 -18.55 20.15
CA SER A 873 -33.42 -17.17 19.80
C SER A 873 -32.08 -16.81 20.43
N CYS A 874 -31.00 -17.09 19.71
CA CYS A 874 -29.66 -16.75 20.16
C CYS A 874 -29.18 -15.41 19.67
N TRP A 875 -29.93 -14.74 18.81
CA TRP A 875 -29.60 -13.44 18.22
C TRP A 875 -30.83 -12.84 17.54
N THR A 876 -30.79 -11.52 17.38
CA THR A 876 -31.97 -10.74 16.99
C THR A 876 -31.96 -10.26 15.55
N TYR A 877 -30.96 -10.62 14.74
CA TYR A 877 -30.83 -10.16 13.37
C TYR A 877 -32.08 -10.43 12.54
N SER A 878 -32.64 -11.62 12.62
CA SER A 878 -33.88 -11.98 11.92
C SER A 878 -35.16 -11.59 12.66
N ALA A 879 -35.06 -11.28 13.96
CA ALA A 879 -36.27 -11.01 14.76
C ALA A 879 -36.84 -9.62 14.55
N ASN A 880 -36.01 -8.66 14.16
CA ASN A 880 -36.45 -7.31 13.85
C ASN A 880 -35.61 -6.66 12.74
N PRO A 881 -35.77 -7.12 11.47
CA PRO A 881 -35.03 -6.58 10.33
C PRO A 881 -35.22 -5.06 10.16
N ALA A 882 -36.35 -4.50 10.60
CA ALA A 882 -36.61 -3.07 10.56
C ALA A 882 -35.66 -2.23 11.44
N GLN A 883 -34.94 -2.85 12.38
CA GLN A 883 -33.91 -2.17 13.18
C GLN A 883 -32.59 -2.00 12.45
N ILE A 884 -32.36 -2.75 11.39
CA ILE A 884 -31.12 -2.71 10.64
C ILE A 884 -31.17 -1.68 9.52
N LEU A 885 -32.38 -1.36 9.12
CA LEU A 885 -32.62 -0.49 8.06
C LEU A 885 -32.73 0.90 8.40
N TYR A 886 -31.93 1.64 7.88
CA TYR A 886 -32.12 2.92 8.02
C TYR A 886 -31.93 3.74 6.85
N SER A 887 -32.69 4.28 6.19
CA SER A 887 -32.62 5.62 5.68
C SER A 887 -34.02 6.16 5.51
N THR A 888 -34.39 6.95 6.44
CA THR A 888 -35.49 7.88 6.24
C THR A 888 -35.04 9.17 5.58
N THR A 889 -33.71 9.38 5.47
CA THR A 889 -33.13 10.63 4.97
C THR A 889 -32.82 10.61 3.48
N LEU A 890 -32.63 9.44 2.90
CA LEU A 890 -32.42 9.28 1.47
C LEU A 890 -33.29 8.17 0.90
N PRO A 891 -34.52 8.43 0.50
CA PRO A 891 -35.01 7.70 -0.65
C PRO A 891 -34.25 8.25 -1.83
N LEU A 892 -33.17 7.60 -2.25
CA LEU A 892 -32.72 7.83 -3.61
C LEU A 892 -33.81 7.31 -4.52
N PRO A 893 -34.40 8.20 -5.22
CA PRO A 893 -35.54 7.88 -6.03
C PRO A 893 -35.02 7.30 -7.32
N ASN A 894 -35.84 6.53 -7.94
CA ASN A 894 -35.86 6.59 -9.40
C ASN A 894 -35.87 8.08 -9.78
N ALA A 895 -35.13 8.44 -10.81
CA ALA A 895 -34.86 9.82 -11.24
C ALA A 895 -36.11 10.74 -11.36
N GLU A 896 -37.31 10.19 -11.28
CA GLU A 896 -38.59 10.87 -11.43
C GLU A 896 -39.17 11.46 -10.12
N ASN A 897 -38.63 11.05 -8.93
CA ASN A 897 -39.29 11.35 -7.65
C ASN A 897 -38.34 11.79 -6.53
N ILE A 898 -37.28 12.53 -6.82
CA ILE A 898 -36.41 13.09 -5.80
C ILE A 898 -37.20 14.03 -4.91
N ASN A 899 -37.59 13.54 -3.73
CA ASN A 899 -38.10 14.40 -2.70
C ASN A 899 -36.91 15.12 -2.03
N LYS A 900 -36.47 16.23 -2.65
CA LYS A 900 -35.34 17.05 -2.16
C LYS A 900 -35.49 17.50 -0.70
N ALA A 901 -36.67 17.39 -0.12
CA ALA A 901 -36.91 17.71 1.29
C ALA A 901 -36.37 16.66 2.28
N THR A 902 -36.03 15.46 1.79
CA THR A 902 -35.48 14.36 2.59
C THR A 902 -33.98 14.14 2.39
N LEU A 903 -33.34 14.85 1.45
CA LEU A 903 -31.90 14.81 1.27
C LEU A 903 -31.19 15.54 2.42
N PRO A 904 -29.96 15.11 2.80
CA PRO A 904 -29.11 15.89 3.69
C PRO A 904 -28.99 17.34 3.21
N LYS A 905 -29.02 18.26 4.14
CA LYS A 905 -28.79 19.65 3.79
C LYS A 905 -27.29 19.81 3.49
N THR A 906 -26.97 20.14 2.24
CA THR A 906 -25.61 20.39 1.81
C THR A 906 -25.10 21.74 2.34
N THR A 907 -23.82 21.80 2.67
CA THR A 907 -23.13 23.05 3.09
C THR A 907 -22.93 23.97 1.92
N HIS A 908 -22.59 23.40 0.76
CA HIS A 908 -22.38 24.08 -0.52
C HIS A 908 -23.08 23.33 -1.64
N ASP A 909 -23.34 24.02 -2.75
CA ASP A 909 -23.88 23.38 -3.95
C ASP A 909 -22.76 22.77 -4.83
N ALA A 910 -23.16 21.97 -5.80
CA ALA A 910 -22.25 21.32 -6.74
C ALA A 910 -21.32 22.30 -7.50
N ALA A 911 -21.82 23.50 -7.80
CA ALA A 911 -21.03 24.51 -8.51
C ALA A 911 -19.88 25.04 -7.64
N TRP A 912 -20.10 25.17 -6.33
CA TRP A 912 -19.04 25.55 -5.39
C TRP A 912 -17.97 24.46 -5.31
N TRP A 913 -18.39 23.18 -5.16
CA TRP A 913 -17.46 22.06 -5.12
C TRP A 913 -16.66 21.93 -6.42
N ALA A 914 -17.30 21.96 -7.57
CA ALA A 914 -16.64 21.92 -8.88
C ALA A 914 -15.65 23.09 -9.07
N ALA A 915 -15.96 24.26 -8.54
CA ALA A 915 -15.02 25.40 -8.61
C ALA A 915 -13.79 25.21 -7.72
N LYS A 916 -13.94 24.54 -6.57
CA LYS A 916 -12.83 24.26 -5.63
C LYS A 916 -11.94 23.11 -6.07
N THR A 917 -12.49 22.15 -6.78
CA THR A 917 -11.77 20.99 -7.31
C THR A 917 -11.41 21.16 -8.78
N LYS A 918 -11.46 22.39 -9.29
CA LYS A 918 -11.12 22.67 -10.69
C LYS A 918 -9.68 22.27 -11.00
N GLY A 919 -9.50 21.39 -11.95
CA GLY A 919 -8.20 20.87 -12.38
C GLY A 919 -7.78 19.59 -11.64
N MET A 920 -8.63 19.09 -10.75
CA MET A 920 -8.53 17.74 -10.23
C MET A 920 -9.18 16.77 -11.22
N ASP A 921 -8.60 15.58 -11.32
CA ASP A 921 -9.08 14.50 -12.15
C ASP A 921 -9.68 13.40 -11.27
N PHE A 922 -10.94 13.05 -11.53
CA PHE A 922 -11.69 12.03 -10.80
C PHE A 922 -12.12 10.87 -11.70
N SER A 923 -11.47 10.73 -12.85
CA SER A 923 -11.78 9.69 -13.83
C SER A 923 -11.34 8.30 -13.35
N LYS A 924 -10.27 8.27 -12.56
CA LYS A 924 -9.73 7.06 -11.93
C LYS A 924 -9.43 7.34 -10.46
N GLU A 925 -9.14 6.29 -9.72
CA GLU A 925 -8.66 6.41 -8.35
C GLU A 925 -7.32 7.13 -8.28
N ASP A 926 -7.06 7.75 -7.15
CA ASP A 926 -5.76 8.22 -6.71
C ASP A 926 -5.01 9.20 -7.64
N LEU A 927 -5.68 9.82 -8.59
CA LEU A 927 -5.06 10.83 -9.48
C LEU A 927 -4.84 12.18 -8.80
N ASN A 928 -5.42 12.41 -7.63
CA ASN A 928 -5.34 13.68 -6.93
C ASN A 928 -4.56 13.54 -5.62
N ASP A 929 -3.77 14.58 -5.28
CA ASP A 929 -3.11 14.64 -3.97
C ASP A 929 -4.14 14.65 -2.82
N PRO A 930 -4.17 13.59 -1.97
CA PRO A 930 -5.19 13.43 -0.94
C PRO A 930 -5.11 14.52 0.13
N ALA A 931 -3.93 14.99 0.48
CA ALA A 931 -3.76 16.05 1.47
C ALA A 931 -4.36 17.38 1.00
N THR A 932 -4.25 17.69 -0.28
CA THR A 932 -4.92 18.86 -0.89
C THR A 932 -6.43 18.67 -0.93
N PHE A 933 -6.89 17.49 -1.36
CA PHE A 933 -8.33 17.21 -1.50
C PHE A 933 -9.02 17.20 -0.13
N ASN A 934 -8.43 16.60 0.90
CA ASN A 934 -8.96 16.59 2.26
C ASN A 934 -9.08 18.00 2.85
N ARG A 935 -8.16 18.93 2.54
CA ARG A 935 -8.30 20.34 2.95
C ARG A 935 -9.49 21.03 2.29
N ILE A 936 -9.75 20.72 1.02
CA ILE A 936 -10.95 21.24 0.31
C ILE A 936 -12.22 20.68 0.96
N ILE A 937 -12.27 19.36 1.23
CA ILE A 937 -13.40 18.73 1.93
C ILE A 937 -13.60 19.36 3.31
N TRP A 938 -12.54 19.47 4.11
CA TRP A 938 -12.59 20.10 5.42
C TRP A 938 -13.15 21.52 5.34
N LYS A 939 -12.64 22.33 4.43
CA LYS A 939 -13.08 23.71 4.25
C LYS A 939 -14.56 23.80 3.87
N GLY A 940 -15.00 22.92 3.00
CA GLY A 940 -16.40 22.83 2.59
C GLY A 940 -17.32 22.35 3.71
N MET A 941 -16.92 21.31 4.45
CA MET A 941 -17.74 20.70 5.49
C MET A 941 -17.70 21.46 6.80
N MET A 942 -16.51 21.89 7.24
CA MET A 942 -16.27 22.48 8.56
C MET A 942 -16.22 24.01 8.53
N GLY A 943 -16.29 24.62 7.34
CA GLY A 943 -16.35 26.06 7.14
C GLY A 943 -15.06 26.77 7.55
N ASN A 944 -15.15 27.67 8.54
CA ASN A 944 -14.00 28.44 9.02
C ASN A 944 -13.26 27.81 10.19
N LYS A 945 -13.58 26.56 10.55
CA LYS A 945 -12.73 25.85 11.51
C LYS A 945 -11.34 25.65 10.88
N PRO A 946 -10.26 25.91 11.64
CA PRO A 946 -8.92 25.62 11.11
C PRO A 946 -8.81 24.15 10.77
N TYR A 947 -8.02 23.85 9.74
CA TYR A 947 -7.67 22.46 9.42
C TYR A 947 -6.94 21.88 10.62
N PRO A 948 -7.25 20.64 11.04
CA PRO A 948 -6.64 20.07 12.23
C PRO A 948 -5.11 20.04 12.13
N THR A 949 -4.44 20.49 13.18
CA THR A 949 -2.99 20.38 13.26
C THR A 949 -2.60 18.92 13.51
N THR A 950 -1.53 18.48 12.87
CA THR A 950 -1.00 17.14 13.08
C THR A 950 0.01 17.14 14.22
N ARG A 951 0.05 16.04 14.96
CA ARG A 951 1.14 15.75 15.89
C ARG A 951 2.35 15.17 15.18
N SER A 952 2.10 14.37 14.16
CA SER A 952 3.08 13.68 13.32
C SER A 952 3.32 14.40 11.99
N GLY A 953 4.09 13.83 11.15
CA GLY A 953 4.34 14.34 9.81
C GLY A 953 5.22 15.57 9.78
N ALA A 954 4.82 16.58 9.02
CA ALA A 954 5.62 17.80 8.85
C ALA A 954 6.01 18.44 10.19
N ASN A 955 5.15 18.41 11.19
CA ASN A 955 5.45 18.93 12.53
C ASN A 955 6.46 18.06 13.29
N LEU A 956 6.35 16.74 13.23
CA LEU A 956 7.38 15.84 13.78
C LEU A 956 8.62 15.83 12.90
N ARG A 957 8.44 15.79 11.60
CA ARG A 957 9.54 15.90 10.64
C ARG A 957 10.31 17.20 10.79
N SER A 958 9.62 18.30 11.17
CA SER A 958 10.24 19.60 11.48
C SER A 958 10.84 19.71 12.89
N GLY A 959 10.73 18.65 13.71
CA GLY A 959 11.21 18.66 15.08
C GLY A 959 10.38 19.53 16.03
N GLY A 960 9.11 19.71 15.76
CA GLY A 960 8.12 20.27 16.69
C GLY A 960 8.48 21.64 17.23
N THR A 961 8.94 22.58 16.41
CA THR A 961 9.10 23.95 16.86
C THR A 961 7.83 24.78 16.54
N PRO A 962 7.36 25.61 17.48
CA PRO A 962 6.13 26.42 17.35
C PRO A 962 6.18 27.54 16.29
N GLN A 963 6.98 27.40 15.21
CA GLN A 963 7.10 28.44 14.19
C GLN A 963 5.86 28.53 13.28
N ALA A 964 5.14 27.41 13.09
CA ALA A 964 3.83 27.46 12.40
C ALA A 964 2.81 28.33 13.16
N GLU A 965 2.71 28.15 14.50
CA GLU A 965 1.85 29.01 15.33
C GLU A 965 2.25 30.49 15.31
N SER A 966 3.56 30.79 15.17
CA SER A 966 4.00 32.20 15.13
C SER A 966 3.69 32.88 13.78
N ARG A 967 3.58 32.11 12.68
CA ARG A 967 3.14 32.61 11.38
C ARG A 967 1.61 32.78 11.33
N GLU A 968 0.85 31.84 11.86
CA GLU A 968 -0.59 31.97 11.97
C GLU A 968 -0.98 33.19 12.79
N LYS A 969 -0.33 33.43 13.93
CA LYS A 969 -0.50 34.65 14.72
C LYS A 969 -0.01 35.94 14.02
N LYS A 970 1.00 35.84 13.13
CA LYS A 970 1.45 36.98 12.32
C LYS A 970 0.54 37.25 11.13
N SER A 971 -0.02 36.22 10.47
CA SER A 971 -1.00 36.41 9.41
C SER A 971 -2.31 36.98 9.96
N GLN A 972 -2.80 36.48 11.10
CA GLN A 972 -3.97 37.06 11.78
C GLN A 972 -3.71 38.51 12.27
N ALA A 973 -2.50 38.83 12.69
CA ALA A 973 -2.15 40.21 13.06
C ALA A 973 -2.00 41.14 11.85
N SER A 974 -1.66 40.61 10.66
CA SER A 974 -1.63 41.42 9.43
C SER A 974 -3.01 41.59 8.80
N GLU A 975 -3.90 40.61 8.94
CA GLU A 975 -5.30 40.73 8.49
C GLU A 975 -6.10 41.72 9.32
N THR A 976 -5.85 41.82 10.64
CA THR A 976 -6.52 42.84 11.48
C THR A 976 -6.01 44.26 11.26
N GLY A 977 -4.85 44.42 10.58
CA GLY A 977 -4.30 45.74 10.22
C GLY A 977 -4.76 46.31 8.87
N HIS A 978 -5.40 45.50 8.02
CA HIS A 978 -5.82 45.89 6.66
C HIS A 978 -7.34 45.98 6.46
N ALA A 979 -8.12 45.77 7.52
CA ALA A 979 -9.59 45.84 7.49
C ALA A 979 -10.18 47.26 7.62
N ALA A 980 -9.39 48.27 7.28
CA ALA A 980 -9.88 49.64 7.17
C ALA A 980 -9.65 50.19 5.77
N HIS A 981 -10.57 49.98 4.88
CA HIS A 981 -10.78 50.51 3.53
C HIS A 981 -10.77 49.43 2.43
N VAL A 982 -11.93 48.84 2.21
CA VAL A 982 -12.53 48.71 0.87
C VAL A 982 -14.04 48.55 1.09
N LYS A 983 -14.78 49.49 0.50
CA LYS A 983 -16.25 49.47 0.43
C LYS A 983 -16.72 48.42 -0.58
N ASP A 984 -17.92 47.95 -0.26
CA ASP A 984 -18.81 47.22 -1.13
C ASP A 984 -18.76 47.62 -2.60
N ASP A 985 -18.72 46.62 -3.44
CA ASP A 985 -19.54 46.52 -4.63
C ASP A 985 -19.52 45.08 -5.16
N ASP A 986 -20.71 44.44 -5.18
CA ASP A 986 -21.25 43.25 -5.86
C ASP A 986 -20.55 41.88 -5.66
#